data_207cfebf43034114466071e3f64fc113
#
_entry.id   207cfebf43034114466071e3f64fc113
#
_cell.length_a   1.000
_cell.length_b   1.000
_cell.length_c   1.000
_cell.angle_alpha   90.00
_cell.angle_beta   90.00
_cell.angle_gamma   90.00
#
_symmetry.space_group_name_H-M   'P 1'
#
loop_
_entity.id
_entity.type
_entity.pdbx_description
1 polymer ?
#
loop_
_entity_poly.entity_id
_entity_poly.type
_entity_poly.pdbx_seq_one_letter_code
_entity_poly.pdbx_strand_id
1 'polypeptide(L)'
;MFISLPRLLVVSPLALLASAVLANPITLKEQSNHITIHPENLNIDWNGLEVNSSAIKVNKQQQTASDVQVNVNQTASWVLQPSGIKVTAQLNNGVLTFAFSASHLKPIKRNQPTSLEWFNLPEKQSDTLFLPFSEGMRVPIQNKTWAKFLTNSYSGSNTTQDLKMPFWTLQQGRQFVSYQLVTPTNNRLEFSNATPRLDMSASHQFTVLSQPASFKIQITLGDNPLDGAKQYRQWRLDNGMAEPLIEKQKRNPDIAKLIGASHVYLFGTGLLSVGDVTDWWGLKKWYLTQSGLEISKDDVKALSSLKQGKDWFSQYHKQLLLDALESSLKKRFDTPFPTLADNTIERQYQAAQQRKVWLKTNAARYLISPEKWGQALSDDMLKTFRKAGLNKLWLGFDNWMPAFYQSQIVEQAKHAGYLVGTYDSYNTAIPAGVNDGWLTALLPNEMRKECAIELANGDKKKGFRDNGYYLNPNCHLEYVQKRIADIIKFGRFNSLFLDVDATAMAREDYRDNTSETHMLSSFNRRMAWISDQNIVLGSESGNSLTTQGVAFAHGLESIGFGWRDQDMHKNRQSPYYLGRWYPDHKPEFFFKTAKVKAPFKSLLFDPQYRVPLYQTVFHDEVINNHHWHTGSLKFSDVQANRDLTAMLYNTPPMVHLTRDEASSVSGKRIQALKHYQSAFQPIHEQVWDQPLVDFTWLNTQGDVQKTTFGDGSTIIANFSGQPFQSDGATVKPRSILAKLSNGKIIHWQSTKP
;
A
#
# COMPACT_ATOMS: atom_id res chain seq x y z
N MET A 1 -11.40 83.17 29.77
CA MET A 1 -11.52 83.08 28.28
C MET A 1 -12.04 81.70 27.92
N PHE A 2 -13.38 81.63 27.72
CA PHE A 2 -14.05 80.35 27.48
C PHE A 2 -14.02 80.03 26.00
N ILE A 3 -13.52 78.78 25.64
CA ILE A 3 -13.60 78.27 24.30
C ILE A 3 -14.51 77.05 24.33
N SER A 4 -15.64 77.17 23.62
CA SER A 4 -16.67 76.12 23.47
C SER A 4 -16.20 75.04 22.51
N LEU A 5 -16.33 73.76 22.89
CA LEU A 5 -16.22 72.55 22.00
C LEU A 5 -17.55 72.26 21.30
N PRO A 6 -17.56 71.90 20.04
CA PRO A 6 -18.77 71.44 19.36
C PRO A 6 -19.07 69.94 19.70
N ARG A 7 -20.36 69.65 19.91
CA ARG A 7 -20.87 68.27 20.09
C ARG A 7 -20.80 67.51 18.79
N LEU A 8 -20.03 66.41 18.78
CA LEU A 8 -20.10 65.39 17.74
C LEU A 8 -21.35 64.53 17.96
N LEU A 9 -22.23 64.51 16.97
CA LEU A 9 -23.32 63.55 16.86
C LEU A 9 -22.72 62.22 16.48
N VAL A 10 -22.77 61.21 17.38
CA VAL A 10 -22.47 59.78 17.07
C VAL A 10 -23.73 59.20 16.42
N VAL A 11 -23.69 59.03 15.10
CA VAL A 11 -24.68 58.24 14.39
C VAL A 11 -24.24 56.76 14.53
N SER A 12 -24.93 55.98 15.36
CA SER A 12 -24.78 54.54 15.43
C SER A 12 -25.31 53.92 14.12
N PRO A 13 -24.54 53.12 13.43
CA PRO A 13 -25.10 52.31 12.36
C PRO A 13 -25.98 51.21 12.96
N LEU A 14 -27.28 51.29 12.74
CA LEU A 14 -28.18 50.16 12.92
C LEU A 14 -27.70 49.04 11.98
N ALA A 15 -27.05 48.01 12.52
CA ALA A 15 -26.84 46.80 11.84
C ALA A 15 -28.22 46.13 11.63
N LEU A 16 -28.75 46.18 10.43
CA LEU A 16 -29.82 45.31 9.99
C LEU A 16 -29.32 43.88 10.08
N LEU A 17 -29.62 43.19 11.16
CA LEU A 17 -29.60 41.75 11.22
C LEU A 17 -30.67 41.25 10.26
N ALA A 18 -30.30 40.97 8.99
CA ALA A 18 -31.12 40.19 8.11
C ALA A 18 -31.27 38.82 8.77
N SER A 19 -32.40 38.53 9.35
CA SER A 19 -32.80 37.19 9.75
C SER A 19 -32.72 36.34 8.50
N ALA A 20 -31.72 35.44 8.44
CA ALA A 20 -31.62 34.43 7.39
C ALA A 20 -32.91 33.59 7.45
N VAL A 21 -33.75 33.74 6.44
CA VAL A 21 -34.91 32.86 6.27
C VAL A 21 -34.33 31.49 5.94
N LEU A 22 -34.38 30.57 6.91
CA LEU A 22 -33.99 29.18 6.69
C LEU A 22 -34.91 28.62 5.61
N ALA A 23 -34.32 27.95 4.62
CA ALA A 23 -35.11 27.27 3.62
C ALA A 23 -35.90 26.11 4.26
N ASN A 24 -37.11 25.84 3.76
CA ASN A 24 -37.88 24.71 4.25
C ASN A 24 -37.12 23.40 4.02
N PRO A 25 -37.15 22.45 4.98
CA PRO A 25 -36.54 21.14 4.79
C PRO A 25 -37.12 20.44 3.57
N ILE A 26 -36.26 19.79 2.81
CA ILE A 26 -36.59 18.96 1.64
C ILE A 26 -36.93 17.56 2.13
N THR A 27 -38.03 17.00 1.65
CA THR A 27 -38.38 15.59 1.93
C THR A 27 -38.31 14.76 0.65
N LEU A 28 -37.50 13.67 0.67
CA LEU A 28 -37.46 12.66 -0.36
C LEU A 28 -38.06 11.34 0.18
N LYS A 29 -38.86 10.65 -0.65
CA LYS A 29 -39.56 9.41 -0.26
C LYS A 29 -39.45 8.36 -1.34
N GLU A 30 -39.11 7.14 -0.95
CA GLU A 30 -39.10 5.96 -1.79
C GLU A 30 -39.40 4.72 -0.95
N GLN A 31 -40.50 4.03 -1.21
CA GLN A 31 -40.95 2.86 -0.42
C GLN A 31 -40.97 3.18 1.10
N SER A 32 -40.16 2.48 1.91
CA SER A 32 -40.02 2.71 3.35
C SER A 32 -39.00 3.80 3.71
N ASN A 33 -38.28 4.34 2.71
CA ASN A 33 -37.29 5.38 2.95
C ASN A 33 -37.94 6.76 3.02
N HIS A 34 -37.73 7.45 4.11
CA HIS A 34 -38.16 8.81 4.34
C HIS A 34 -36.96 9.65 4.77
N ILE A 35 -36.53 10.57 3.92
CA ILE A 35 -35.32 11.38 4.12
C ILE A 35 -35.72 12.84 4.22
N THR A 36 -35.26 13.51 5.27
CA THR A 36 -35.36 14.96 5.46
C THR A 36 -33.97 15.59 5.30
N ILE A 37 -33.85 16.58 4.44
CA ILE A 37 -32.60 17.29 4.16
C ILE A 37 -32.79 18.80 4.46
N HIS A 38 -31.89 19.36 5.24
CA HIS A 38 -31.78 20.80 5.42
C HIS A 38 -30.80 21.36 4.38
N PRO A 39 -31.28 22.05 3.34
CA PRO A 39 -30.45 22.33 2.16
C PRO A 39 -29.34 23.35 2.40
N GLU A 40 -29.47 24.24 3.41
CA GLU A 40 -28.46 25.27 3.75
C GLU A 40 -27.23 24.68 4.46
N ASN A 41 -27.38 23.56 5.17
CA ASN A 41 -26.31 23.01 6.02
C ASN A 41 -26.06 21.53 5.86
N LEU A 42 -26.88 20.84 5.03
CA LEU A 42 -26.81 19.40 4.74
C LEU A 42 -26.96 18.52 6.01
N ASN A 43 -27.71 18.98 7.02
CA ASN A 43 -28.18 18.08 8.06
C ASN A 43 -29.19 17.11 7.42
N ILE A 44 -29.00 15.82 7.63
CA ILE A 44 -29.79 14.77 6.98
C ILE A 44 -30.32 13.80 8.04
N ASP A 45 -31.63 13.65 8.06
CA ASP A 45 -32.34 12.60 8.80
C ASP A 45 -32.86 11.55 7.83
N TRP A 46 -32.57 10.27 8.08
CA TRP A 46 -33.08 9.14 7.33
C TRP A 46 -33.85 8.19 8.26
N ASN A 47 -35.17 8.18 8.14
CA ASN A 47 -36.08 7.40 8.98
C ASN A 47 -35.92 7.67 10.51
N GLY A 48 -35.60 8.90 10.90
CA GLY A 48 -35.36 9.29 12.30
C GLY A 48 -33.91 9.09 12.75
N LEU A 49 -32.99 8.71 11.84
CA LEU A 49 -31.57 8.59 12.10
C LEU A 49 -30.82 9.76 11.50
N GLU A 50 -30.11 10.55 12.32
CA GLU A 50 -29.24 11.62 11.81
C GLU A 50 -28.03 10.99 11.11
N VAL A 51 -28.00 11.04 9.77
CA VAL A 51 -26.90 10.45 8.99
C VAL A 51 -25.83 11.46 8.61
N ASN A 52 -26.08 12.75 8.72
CA ASN A 52 -25.09 13.81 8.57
C ASN A 52 -25.47 14.99 9.45
N SER A 53 -24.54 15.49 10.25
CA SER A 53 -24.70 16.73 10.99
C SER A 53 -24.46 17.96 10.12
N SER A 54 -24.87 19.15 10.59
CA SER A 54 -24.67 20.40 9.86
C SER A 54 -23.22 20.60 9.43
N ALA A 55 -22.96 20.49 8.13
CA ALA A 55 -21.61 20.40 7.58
C ALA A 55 -21.28 21.51 6.56
N ILE A 56 -22.26 21.96 5.76
CA ILE A 56 -21.98 22.80 4.59
C ILE A 56 -21.30 24.11 4.96
N LYS A 57 -20.06 24.23 4.52
CA LYS A 57 -19.31 25.49 4.44
C LYS A 57 -18.54 25.54 3.13
N VAL A 58 -18.49 26.69 2.51
CA VAL A 58 -17.65 26.93 1.34
C VAL A 58 -16.56 27.92 1.70
N ASN A 59 -15.29 27.54 1.57
CA ASN A 59 -14.16 28.34 2.04
C ASN A 59 -14.31 28.80 3.50
N LYS A 60 -14.80 27.91 4.38
CA LYS A 60 -15.10 28.13 5.80
C LYS A 60 -16.30 29.10 6.07
N GLN A 61 -16.98 29.54 5.03
CA GLN A 61 -18.15 30.44 5.14
C GLN A 61 -19.45 29.61 5.13
N GLN A 62 -20.35 29.87 6.07
CA GLN A 62 -21.71 29.33 6.11
C GLN A 62 -22.46 29.72 4.84
N GLN A 63 -23.35 28.83 4.40
CA GLN A 63 -24.15 29.02 3.20
C GLN A 63 -25.65 29.15 3.58
N THR A 64 -26.43 29.74 2.69
CA THR A 64 -27.90 29.65 2.65
C THR A 64 -28.32 28.90 1.39
N ALA A 65 -29.55 28.45 1.34
CA ALA A 65 -30.09 27.76 0.14
C ALA A 65 -31.08 28.67 -0.60
N SER A 66 -30.97 28.73 -1.92
CA SER A 66 -31.91 29.38 -2.82
C SER A 66 -32.35 28.45 -3.96
N ASP A 67 -33.39 28.84 -4.69
CA ASP A 67 -33.90 28.12 -5.87
C ASP A 67 -34.20 26.64 -5.56
N VAL A 68 -34.75 26.36 -4.40
CA VAL A 68 -35.09 24.99 -3.96
C VAL A 68 -36.22 24.45 -4.82
N GLN A 69 -35.99 23.36 -5.50
CA GLN A 69 -36.98 22.65 -6.31
C GLN A 69 -37.03 21.17 -5.88
N VAL A 70 -38.21 20.61 -5.71
CA VAL A 70 -38.46 19.22 -5.37
C VAL A 70 -39.34 18.61 -6.45
N ASN A 71 -38.83 17.56 -7.12
CA ASN A 71 -39.51 16.88 -8.19
C ASN A 71 -39.94 15.46 -7.76
N VAL A 72 -41.28 15.23 -7.73
CA VAL A 72 -41.88 13.91 -7.51
C VAL A 72 -41.31 13.12 -6.33
N ASN A 73 -41.00 13.79 -5.23
CA ASN A 73 -40.50 13.20 -3.95
C ASN A 73 -39.19 12.38 -4.01
N GLN A 74 -38.53 12.26 -5.16
CA GLN A 74 -37.30 11.47 -5.32
C GLN A 74 -36.08 12.29 -5.72
N THR A 75 -36.27 13.49 -6.26
CA THR A 75 -35.19 14.39 -6.64
C THR A 75 -35.41 15.80 -6.12
N ALA A 76 -34.33 16.46 -5.73
CA ALA A 76 -34.34 17.86 -5.37
C ALA A 76 -33.10 18.58 -5.89
N SER A 77 -33.22 19.90 -6.09
CA SER A 77 -32.08 20.75 -6.45
C SER A 77 -32.18 22.09 -5.78
N TRP A 78 -31.02 22.71 -5.50
CA TRP A 78 -30.90 24.06 -4.93
C TRP A 78 -29.56 24.68 -5.25
N VAL A 79 -29.39 25.96 -4.89
CA VAL A 79 -28.14 26.68 -5.02
C VAL A 79 -27.67 27.15 -3.64
N LEU A 80 -26.41 26.89 -3.31
CA LEU A 80 -25.75 27.38 -2.12
C LEU A 80 -25.32 28.84 -2.32
N GLN A 81 -25.73 29.75 -1.43
CA GLN A 81 -25.38 31.17 -1.46
C GLN A 81 -24.48 31.54 -0.28
N PRO A 82 -23.45 32.39 -0.45
CA PRO A 82 -23.12 33.15 -1.67
C PRO A 82 -22.25 32.45 -2.68
N SER A 83 -21.89 31.15 -2.47
CA SER A 83 -20.92 30.45 -3.35
C SER A 83 -21.43 30.20 -4.77
N GLY A 84 -22.74 30.04 -4.97
CA GLY A 84 -23.31 29.68 -6.27
C GLY A 84 -23.16 28.19 -6.65
N ILE A 85 -22.70 27.33 -5.72
CA ILE A 85 -22.60 25.90 -5.96
C ILE A 85 -24.01 25.30 -6.11
N LYS A 86 -24.27 24.64 -7.23
CA LYS A 86 -25.51 23.91 -7.44
C LYS A 86 -25.45 22.54 -6.80
N VAL A 87 -26.49 22.17 -6.06
CA VAL A 87 -26.62 20.86 -5.42
C VAL A 87 -27.83 20.13 -6.01
N THR A 88 -27.67 18.85 -6.29
CA THR A 88 -28.79 17.95 -6.59
C THR A 88 -28.76 16.78 -5.61
N ALA A 89 -29.93 16.38 -5.14
CA ALA A 89 -30.13 15.18 -4.33
C ALA A 89 -31.10 14.25 -5.06
N GLN A 90 -30.80 12.96 -5.07
CA GLN A 90 -31.65 11.94 -5.68
C GLN A 90 -31.67 10.70 -4.79
N LEU A 91 -32.88 10.19 -4.53
CA LEU A 91 -33.09 8.91 -3.89
C LEU A 91 -33.54 7.91 -4.96
N ASN A 92 -32.82 6.81 -5.09
CA ASN A 92 -33.13 5.76 -6.06
C ASN A 92 -32.65 4.39 -5.54
N ASN A 93 -33.55 3.42 -5.46
CA ASN A 93 -33.25 2.05 -4.98
C ASN A 93 -32.54 2.03 -3.62
N GLY A 94 -32.95 2.90 -2.68
CA GLY A 94 -32.34 3.01 -1.36
C GLY A 94 -30.96 3.64 -1.34
N VAL A 95 -30.52 4.28 -2.43
CA VAL A 95 -29.26 5.03 -2.53
C VAL A 95 -29.56 6.52 -2.61
N LEU A 96 -29.12 7.28 -1.63
CA LEU A 96 -29.18 8.74 -1.63
C LEU A 96 -27.91 9.30 -2.29
N THR A 97 -28.04 9.92 -3.45
CA THR A 97 -26.93 10.50 -4.20
C THR A 97 -26.97 12.02 -4.12
N PHE A 98 -25.86 12.64 -3.80
CA PHE A 98 -25.64 14.10 -3.95
C PHE A 98 -24.64 14.36 -5.07
N ALA A 99 -24.94 15.40 -5.87
CA ALA A 99 -23.97 15.97 -6.81
C ALA A 99 -23.88 17.48 -6.58
N PHE A 100 -22.65 17.97 -6.45
CA PHE A 100 -22.30 19.38 -6.28
C PHE A 100 -21.59 19.87 -7.54
N SER A 101 -22.05 20.98 -8.12
CA SER A 101 -21.46 21.56 -9.33
C SER A 101 -21.01 22.99 -9.08
N ALA A 102 -19.72 23.22 -9.29
CA ALA A 102 -19.08 24.53 -9.20
C ALA A 102 -18.81 25.16 -10.58
N SER A 103 -19.38 24.63 -11.66
CA SER A 103 -19.11 25.04 -13.05
C SER A 103 -19.47 26.49 -13.38
N HIS A 104 -20.31 27.12 -12.55
CA HIS A 104 -20.76 28.51 -12.71
C HIS A 104 -20.02 29.48 -11.83
N LEU A 105 -19.05 29.04 -11.04
CA LEU A 105 -18.26 29.91 -10.17
C LEU A 105 -17.30 30.78 -11.00
N LYS A 106 -16.89 31.90 -10.39
CA LYS A 106 -15.76 32.68 -10.92
C LYS A 106 -14.56 31.76 -11.13
N PRO A 107 -13.70 32.02 -12.15
CA PRO A 107 -12.55 31.17 -12.41
C PRO A 107 -11.77 30.88 -11.14
N ILE A 108 -11.60 29.59 -10.81
CA ILE A 108 -10.81 29.12 -9.68
C ILE A 108 -9.36 29.47 -10.00
N LYS A 109 -8.66 30.11 -9.07
CA LYS A 109 -7.24 30.43 -9.26
C LYS A 109 -6.38 29.25 -8.85
N ARG A 110 -5.23 29.11 -9.50
CA ARG A 110 -4.26 28.04 -9.27
C ARG A 110 -3.96 27.78 -7.80
N ASN A 111 -3.75 28.82 -6.99
CA ASN A 111 -3.39 28.67 -5.55
C ASN A 111 -4.57 28.88 -4.60
N GLN A 112 -5.79 28.99 -5.10
CA GLN A 112 -6.99 29.29 -4.31
C GLN A 112 -8.12 28.35 -4.74
N PRO A 113 -8.04 27.05 -4.42
CA PRO A 113 -9.12 26.13 -4.69
C PRO A 113 -10.36 26.52 -3.87
N THR A 114 -11.54 26.21 -4.37
CA THR A 114 -12.79 26.35 -3.61
C THR A 114 -12.98 25.08 -2.78
N SER A 115 -12.99 25.20 -1.46
CA SER A 115 -13.22 24.09 -0.54
C SER A 115 -14.67 24.00 -0.14
N LEU A 116 -15.28 22.82 -0.29
CA LEU A 116 -16.62 22.49 0.16
C LEU A 116 -16.53 21.48 1.30
N GLU A 117 -16.85 21.89 2.53
CA GLU A 117 -17.11 20.98 3.65
C GLU A 117 -18.53 20.43 3.48
N TRP A 118 -18.71 19.10 3.54
CA TRP A 118 -19.99 18.48 3.22
C TRP A 118 -20.44 17.40 4.21
N PHE A 119 -19.53 16.90 5.05
CA PHE A 119 -19.81 15.87 6.04
C PHE A 119 -19.25 16.27 7.41
N ASN A 120 -20.07 16.08 8.42
CA ASN A 120 -19.68 16.06 9.82
C ASN A 120 -20.28 14.84 10.50
N LEU A 121 -19.46 14.19 11.32
CA LEU A 121 -19.86 13.01 12.07
C LEU A 121 -21.05 13.35 12.99
N PRO A 122 -22.20 12.67 12.90
CA PRO A 122 -23.35 12.88 13.77
C PRO A 122 -22.97 12.81 15.25
N GLU A 123 -23.50 13.73 16.05
CA GLU A 123 -23.21 13.80 17.47
C GLU A 123 -23.93 12.71 18.26
N LYS A 124 -25.17 12.45 17.88
CA LYS A 124 -26.04 11.49 18.57
C LYS A 124 -25.91 10.10 17.96
N GLN A 125 -25.97 9.08 18.81
CA GLN A 125 -26.04 7.66 18.43
C GLN A 125 -24.86 7.12 17.62
N SER A 126 -23.77 7.87 17.40
CA SER A 126 -22.59 7.40 16.69
C SER A 126 -21.73 6.54 17.59
N ASP A 127 -21.57 5.24 17.24
CA ASP A 127 -20.89 4.26 18.07
C ASP A 127 -19.49 3.92 17.56
N THR A 128 -19.40 3.61 16.27
CA THR A 128 -18.19 3.03 15.66
C THR A 128 -18.03 3.46 14.21
N LEU A 129 -16.83 3.88 13.84
CA LEU A 129 -16.44 4.05 12.42
C LEU A 129 -15.74 2.80 11.90
N PHE A 130 -16.07 2.41 10.68
CA PHE A 130 -15.36 1.40 9.89
C PHE A 130 -14.63 2.13 8.78
N LEU A 131 -13.30 2.16 8.88
CA LEU A 131 -12.43 2.92 7.98
C LEU A 131 -11.57 1.97 7.15
N PRO A 132 -11.51 2.12 5.83
CA PRO A 132 -10.69 1.28 4.94
C PRO A 132 -9.23 1.71 4.96
N PHE A 133 -8.66 1.87 6.14
CA PHE A 133 -7.21 1.92 6.34
C PHE A 133 -6.68 0.49 6.36
N SER A 134 -5.68 0.19 5.55
CA SER A 134 -5.15 -1.17 5.43
C SER A 134 -6.23 -2.17 4.96
N GLU A 135 -6.46 -3.31 5.65
CA GLU A 135 -7.57 -4.20 5.32
C GLU A 135 -8.93 -3.73 5.84
N GLY A 136 -8.94 -2.84 6.82
CA GLY A 136 -10.13 -2.28 7.45
C GLY A 136 -10.00 -2.21 8.97
N MET A 137 -10.46 -1.10 9.54
CA MET A 137 -10.38 -0.82 10.98
C MET A 137 -11.75 -0.49 11.55
N ARG A 138 -12.06 -1.12 12.67
CA ARG A 138 -13.19 -0.80 13.53
C ARG A 138 -12.73 0.18 14.60
N VAL A 139 -13.21 1.42 14.55
CA VAL A 139 -12.80 2.54 15.41
C VAL A 139 -13.95 2.94 16.32
N PRO A 140 -13.95 2.55 17.61
CA PRO A 140 -14.96 3.06 18.57
C PRO A 140 -14.78 4.55 18.77
N ILE A 141 -15.83 5.34 18.53
CA ILE A 141 -15.78 6.81 18.55
C ILE A 141 -15.45 7.36 19.92
N GLN A 142 -15.88 6.68 21.00
CA GLN A 142 -15.60 7.09 22.38
C GLN A 142 -14.18 6.73 22.86
N ASN A 143 -13.37 6.04 22.05
CA ASN A 143 -12.03 5.63 22.44
C ASN A 143 -11.00 6.75 22.21
N LYS A 144 -10.57 7.38 23.31
CA LYS A 144 -9.62 8.51 23.30
C LYS A 144 -8.26 8.17 22.65
N THR A 145 -7.82 6.92 22.74
CA THR A 145 -6.54 6.49 22.14
C THR A 145 -6.66 6.45 20.61
N TRP A 146 -7.78 5.94 20.10
CA TRP A 146 -8.10 5.99 18.67
C TRP A 146 -8.25 7.43 18.18
N ALA A 147 -9.00 8.27 18.91
CA ALA A 147 -9.18 9.68 18.55
C ALA A 147 -7.82 10.42 18.42
N LYS A 148 -6.94 10.26 19.42
CA LYS A 148 -5.59 10.84 19.39
C LYS A 148 -4.74 10.28 18.24
N PHE A 149 -4.81 8.98 17.96
CA PHE A 149 -4.06 8.35 16.89
C PHE A 149 -4.49 8.88 15.52
N LEU A 150 -5.79 8.91 15.22
CA LEU A 150 -6.29 9.39 13.94
C LEU A 150 -6.02 10.88 13.75
N THR A 151 -6.24 11.72 14.77
CA THR A 151 -5.93 13.15 14.73
C THR A 151 -4.45 13.41 14.39
N ASN A 152 -3.53 12.64 14.97
CA ASN A 152 -2.09 12.84 14.76
C ASN A 152 -1.56 12.23 13.46
N SER A 153 -2.21 11.19 12.94
CA SER A 153 -1.66 10.38 11.85
C SER A 153 -2.36 10.59 10.51
N TYR A 154 -3.65 10.94 10.54
CA TYR A 154 -4.49 10.96 9.35
C TYR A 154 -5.30 12.23 9.14
N SER A 155 -5.31 13.21 10.07
CA SER A 155 -6.03 14.46 9.88
C SER A 155 -5.42 15.28 8.74
N GLY A 156 -6.26 15.83 7.86
CA GLY A 156 -5.85 16.58 6.67
C GLY A 156 -5.39 15.72 5.49
N SER A 157 -5.56 14.42 5.59
CA SER A 157 -5.10 13.45 4.60
C SER A 157 -5.90 13.50 3.29
N ASN A 158 -5.21 13.30 2.16
CA ASN A 158 -5.83 13.04 0.87
C ASN A 158 -6.41 11.62 0.85
N THR A 159 -7.70 11.51 0.56
CA THR A 159 -8.42 10.22 0.59
C THR A 159 -7.96 9.24 -0.46
N THR A 160 -7.37 9.66 -1.58
CA THR A 160 -6.92 8.76 -2.63
C THR A 160 -5.83 7.81 -2.15
N GLN A 161 -4.88 8.31 -1.38
CA GLN A 161 -3.75 7.52 -0.89
C GLN A 161 -4.06 6.83 0.45
N ASP A 162 -4.70 7.52 1.37
CA ASP A 162 -4.83 7.04 2.75
C ASP A 162 -5.98 6.04 2.93
N LEU A 163 -7.09 6.22 2.19
CA LEU A 163 -8.14 5.21 2.12
C LEU A 163 -7.82 4.17 1.03
N LYS A 164 -7.82 2.89 1.37
CA LYS A 164 -7.69 1.81 0.37
C LYS A 164 -8.84 1.79 -0.63
N MET A 165 -9.99 2.29 -0.20
CA MET A 165 -11.24 2.35 -0.96
C MET A 165 -11.97 3.65 -0.61
N PRO A 166 -12.64 4.33 -1.55
CA PRO A 166 -13.20 5.66 -1.35
C PRO A 166 -14.57 5.62 -0.65
N PHE A 167 -14.63 5.00 0.53
CA PHE A 167 -15.83 4.98 1.36
C PHE A 167 -15.47 4.87 2.84
N TRP A 168 -16.44 5.11 3.72
CA TRP A 168 -16.41 4.72 5.14
C TRP A 168 -17.81 4.38 5.59
N THR A 169 -17.93 3.66 6.71
CA THR A 169 -19.21 3.27 7.31
C THR A 169 -19.28 3.69 8.75
N LEU A 170 -20.42 4.24 9.18
CA LEU A 170 -20.74 4.64 10.53
C LEU A 170 -21.78 3.68 11.10
N GLN A 171 -21.50 3.08 12.25
CA GLN A 171 -22.50 2.34 13.02
C GLN A 171 -23.23 3.27 13.98
N GLN A 172 -24.57 3.21 13.95
CA GLN A 172 -25.47 3.91 14.85
C GLN A 172 -26.50 2.92 15.41
N GLY A 173 -26.24 2.40 16.60
CA GLY A 173 -27.02 1.29 17.15
C GLY A 173 -26.93 0.03 16.29
N ARG A 174 -28.05 -0.37 15.69
CA ARG A 174 -28.13 -1.55 14.80
C ARG A 174 -27.98 -1.21 13.30
N GLN A 175 -27.97 0.07 12.95
CA GLN A 175 -27.87 0.53 11.56
C GLN A 175 -26.44 0.87 11.18
N PHE A 176 -26.08 0.65 9.93
CA PHE A 176 -24.80 0.98 9.34
C PHE A 176 -25.02 1.95 8.17
N VAL A 177 -24.48 3.16 8.30
CA VAL A 177 -24.57 4.20 7.29
C VAL A 177 -23.27 4.25 6.52
N SER A 178 -23.31 4.03 5.20
CA SER A 178 -22.12 4.03 4.36
C SER A 178 -22.09 5.26 3.46
N TYR A 179 -20.91 5.89 3.36
CA TYR A 179 -20.65 7.09 2.57
C TYR A 179 -19.60 6.74 1.52
N GLN A 180 -19.98 6.75 0.25
CA GLN A 180 -19.10 6.47 -0.87
C GLN A 180 -18.76 7.75 -1.62
N LEU A 181 -17.47 7.99 -1.84
CA LEU A 181 -16.96 9.07 -2.71
C LEU A 181 -16.99 8.57 -4.16
N VAL A 182 -18.06 8.88 -4.90
CA VAL A 182 -18.15 8.56 -6.34
C VAL A 182 -17.14 9.38 -7.14
N THR A 183 -16.86 10.62 -6.71
CA THR A 183 -15.69 11.41 -7.13
C THR A 183 -14.59 11.23 -6.08
N PRO A 184 -13.62 10.30 -6.27
CA PRO A 184 -12.71 9.91 -5.22
C PRO A 184 -11.51 10.85 -5.04
N THR A 185 -11.29 11.78 -5.98
CA THR A 185 -10.14 12.68 -6.01
C THR A 185 -10.42 14.03 -5.36
N ASN A 186 -9.37 14.75 -4.97
CA ASN A 186 -9.44 16.08 -4.36
C ASN A 186 -10.26 16.14 -3.04
N ASN A 187 -10.39 15.02 -2.32
CA ASN A 187 -11.07 14.95 -1.04
C ASN A 187 -10.09 14.89 0.13
N ARG A 188 -10.53 15.38 1.28
CA ARG A 188 -9.78 15.35 2.54
C ARG A 188 -10.67 14.91 3.68
N LEU A 189 -10.07 14.13 4.60
CA LEU A 189 -10.66 13.81 5.90
C LEU A 189 -9.92 14.56 6.99
N GLU A 190 -10.69 15.17 7.90
CA GLU A 190 -10.16 15.77 9.11
C GLU A 190 -10.65 14.99 10.32
N PHE A 191 -9.72 14.66 11.20
CA PHE A 191 -10.01 14.01 12.48
C PHE A 191 -9.66 14.96 13.62
N SER A 192 -10.49 15.00 14.66
CA SER A 192 -10.28 15.84 15.82
C SER A 192 -10.57 15.08 17.11
N ASN A 193 -9.80 15.38 18.14
CA ASN A 193 -10.01 14.93 19.51
C ASN A 193 -10.17 16.12 20.48
N ALA A 194 -10.65 17.23 19.98
CA ALA A 194 -10.93 18.43 20.79
C ALA A 194 -12.03 18.20 21.83
N THR A 195 -12.96 17.29 21.53
CA THR A 195 -13.96 16.77 22.46
C THR A 195 -13.52 15.44 23.09
N PRO A 196 -14.20 14.93 24.13
CA PRO A 196 -13.88 13.62 24.71
C PRO A 196 -14.03 12.43 23.75
N ARG A 197 -14.70 12.62 22.60
CA ARG A 197 -14.91 11.63 21.54
C ARG A 197 -14.10 11.98 20.29
N LEU A 198 -14.02 11.05 19.34
CA LEU A 198 -13.51 11.30 17.98
C LEU A 198 -14.55 12.11 17.19
N ASP A 199 -14.11 13.21 16.59
CA ASP A 199 -14.84 13.91 15.54
C ASP A 199 -14.19 13.68 14.18
N MET A 200 -15.02 13.65 13.13
CA MET A 200 -14.59 13.49 11.75
C MET A 200 -15.39 14.38 10.82
N SER A 201 -14.71 15.07 9.93
CA SER A 201 -15.33 15.82 8.85
C SER A 201 -14.70 15.48 7.49
N ALA A 202 -15.44 15.75 6.41
CA ALA A 202 -14.94 15.57 5.06
C ALA A 202 -15.17 16.80 4.20
N SER A 203 -14.21 17.08 3.33
CA SER A 203 -14.27 18.19 2.38
C SER A 203 -13.82 17.76 0.97
N HIS A 204 -14.32 18.47 -0.03
CA HIS A 204 -13.88 18.38 -1.42
C HIS A 204 -13.28 19.72 -1.87
N GLN A 205 -12.23 19.66 -2.70
CA GLN A 205 -11.59 20.86 -3.26
C GLN A 205 -11.83 20.91 -4.77
N PHE A 206 -12.57 21.93 -5.21
CA PHE A 206 -12.63 22.28 -6.63
C PHE A 206 -11.38 23.06 -6.98
N THR A 207 -10.53 22.50 -7.81
CA THR A 207 -9.28 23.10 -8.28
C THR A 207 -9.42 23.56 -9.74
N VAL A 208 -8.47 24.34 -10.23
CA VAL A 208 -8.46 24.74 -11.64
C VAL A 208 -8.23 23.54 -12.58
N LEU A 209 -7.65 22.45 -12.08
CA LEU A 209 -7.35 21.23 -12.85
C LEU A 209 -8.47 20.16 -12.75
N SER A 210 -9.34 20.23 -11.75
CA SER A 210 -10.47 19.30 -11.63
C SER A 210 -11.64 19.74 -12.51
N GLN A 211 -11.67 19.29 -13.76
CA GLN A 211 -12.73 19.62 -14.71
C GLN A 211 -13.43 18.33 -15.20
N PRO A 212 -14.76 18.28 -15.28
CA PRO A 212 -15.70 19.35 -14.84
C PRO A 212 -15.65 19.55 -13.34
N ALA A 213 -15.88 20.78 -12.87
CA ALA A 213 -15.89 21.13 -11.44
C ALA A 213 -17.15 20.56 -10.77
N SER A 214 -17.18 19.23 -10.59
CA SER A 214 -18.28 18.48 -10.00
C SER A 214 -17.77 17.46 -8.97
N PHE A 215 -18.55 17.27 -7.93
CA PHE A 215 -18.29 16.33 -6.85
C PHE A 215 -19.54 15.52 -6.56
N LYS A 216 -19.41 14.18 -6.45
CA LYS A 216 -20.54 13.28 -6.26
C LYS A 216 -20.27 12.28 -5.14
N ILE A 217 -21.27 12.08 -4.28
CA ILE A 217 -21.25 11.10 -3.19
C ILE A 217 -22.54 10.27 -3.19
N GLN A 218 -22.48 9.10 -2.57
CA GLN A 218 -23.62 8.25 -2.28
C GLN A 218 -23.67 7.89 -0.80
N ILE A 219 -24.87 7.85 -0.23
CA ILE A 219 -25.13 7.43 1.15
C ILE A 219 -26.14 6.27 1.10
N THR A 220 -25.92 5.25 1.93
CA THR A 220 -26.77 4.07 2.00
C THR A 220 -26.91 3.55 3.42
N LEU A 221 -28.00 2.85 3.69
CA LEU A 221 -28.23 2.14 4.95
C LEU A 221 -27.99 0.64 4.77
N GLY A 222 -27.50 0.00 5.82
CA GLY A 222 -27.31 -1.44 5.91
C GLY A 222 -27.42 -1.93 7.35
N ASP A 223 -27.31 -3.25 7.52
CA ASP A 223 -27.45 -3.95 8.80
C ASP A 223 -26.16 -4.64 9.25
N ASN A 224 -25.10 -4.57 8.42
CA ASN A 224 -23.85 -5.31 8.64
C ASN A 224 -22.64 -4.38 8.40
N PRO A 225 -21.54 -4.52 9.17
CA PRO A 225 -20.34 -3.70 8.99
C PRO A 225 -19.68 -3.82 7.62
N LEU A 226 -19.95 -4.88 6.86
CA LEU A 226 -19.42 -5.07 5.50
C LEU A 226 -20.30 -4.46 4.39
N ASP A 227 -21.51 -3.96 4.69
CA ASP A 227 -22.44 -3.56 3.65
C ASP A 227 -21.92 -2.42 2.78
N GLY A 228 -21.19 -1.46 3.37
CA GLY A 228 -20.49 -0.44 2.59
C GLY A 228 -19.45 -1.01 1.62
N ALA A 229 -18.70 -2.01 2.04
CA ALA A 229 -17.73 -2.71 1.19
C ALA A 229 -18.42 -3.52 0.09
N LYS A 230 -19.49 -4.24 0.42
CA LYS A 230 -20.29 -5.01 -0.54
C LYS A 230 -20.91 -4.10 -1.61
N GLN A 231 -21.43 -2.93 -1.18
CA GLN A 231 -22.00 -1.96 -2.08
C GLN A 231 -20.94 -1.33 -2.99
N TYR A 232 -19.79 -0.96 -2.44
CA TYR A 232 -18.68 -0.45 -3.25
C TYR A 232 -18.20 -1.50 -4.26
N ARG A 233 -18.11 -2.78 -3.86
CA ARG A 233 -17.83 -3.89 -4.78
C ARG A 233 -18.86 -3.95 -5.92
N GLN A 234 -20.17 -3.95 -5.59
CA GLN A 234 -21.22 -3.98 -6.59
C GLN A 234 -21.14 -2.78 -7.52
N TRP A 235 -20.95 -1.59 -6.96
CA TRP A 235 -20.77 -0.37 -7.76
C TRP A 235 -19.58 -0.49 -8.73
N ARG A 236 -18.46 -1.09 -8.33
CA ARG A 236 -17.30 -1.34 -9.22
C ARG A 236 -17.66 -2.31 -10.35
N LEU A 237 -18.40 -3.38 -10.05
CA LEU A 237 -18.89 -4.34 -11.05
C LEU A 237 -19.80 -3.66 -12.07
N ASP A 238 -20.78 -2.89 -11.60
CA ASP A 238 -21.76 -2.19 -12.45
C ASP A 238 -21.11 -1.12 -13.35
N ASN A 239 -19.97 -0.56 -12.93
CA ASN A 239 -19.22 0.44 -13.69
C ASN A 239 -18.02 -0.15 -14.46
N GLY A 240 -17.87 -1.48 -14.53
CA GLY A 240 -16.79 -2.14 -15.28
C GLY A 240 -15.39 -1.88 -14.72
N MET A 241 -15.29 -1.58 -13.41
CA MET A 241 -14.01 -1.28 -12.75
C MET A 241 -13.42 -2.49 -12.05
N ALA A 242 -14.16 -3.57 -11.86
CA ALA A 242 -13.69 -4.80 -11.27
C ALA A 242 -13.02 -5.69 -12.34
N GLU A 243 -11.91 -6.32 -11.98
CA GLU A 243 -11.15 -7.20 -12.85
C GLU A 243 -10.79 -8.50 -12.09
N PRO A 244 -11.70 -9.49 -12.03
CA PRO A 244 -11.47 -10.73 -11.29
C PRO A 244 -10.21 -11.48 -11.71
N LEU A 245 -9.54 -12.16 -10.76
CA LEU A 245 -8.34 -12.96 -11.01
C LEU A 245 -8.56 -14.03 -12.06
N ILE A 246 -9.76 -14.63 -12.11
CA ILE A 246 -10.10 -15.64 -13.11
C ILE A 246 -10.09 -15.06 -14.54
N GLU A 247 -10.50 -13.82 -14.73
CA GLU A 247 -10.42 -13.14 -16.02
C GLU A 247 -8.99 -12.73 -16.37
N LYS A 248 -8.21 -12.29 -15.38
CA LYS A 248 -6.78 -12.04 -15.54
C LYS A 248 -6.02 -13.32 -15.93
N GLN A 249 -6.36 -14.46 -15.31
CA GLN A 249 -5.76 -15.76 -15.60
C GLN A 249 -6.04 -16.25 -17.02
N LYS A 250 -7.23 -15.98 -17.56
CA LYS A 250 -7.54 -16.32 -18.97
C LYS A 250 -6.60 -15.59 -19.95
N ARG A 251 -6.21 -14.34 -19.63
CA ARG A 251 -5.27 -13.56 -20.44
C ARG A 251 -3.82 -13.95 -20.18
N ASN A 252 -3.44 -14.20 -18.93
CA ASN A 252 -2.10 -14.61 -18.53
C ASN A 252 -2.16 -15.87 -17.65
N PRO A 253 -1.94 -17.08 -18.21
CA PRO A 253 -1.99 -18.35 -17.47
C PRO A 253 -1.00 -18.43 -16.31
N ASP A 254 0.09 -17.67 -16.30
CA ASP A 254 1.08 -17.64 -15.22
C ASP A 254 0.50 -17.11 -13.90
N ILE A 255 -0.64 -16.44 -13.92
CA ILE A 255 -1.39 -16.04 -12.71
C ILE A 255 -1.78 -17.26 -11.86
N ALA A 256 -2.00 -18.43 -12.47
CA ALA A 256 -2.23 -19.68 -11.74
C ALA A 256 -1.11 -20.03 -10.75
N LYS A 257 0.10 -19.55 -10.98
CA LYS A 257 1.25 -19.76 -10.09
C LYS A 257 1.17 -18.93 -8.79
N LEU A 258 0.34 -17.87 -8.75
CA LEU A 258 0.06 -17.13 -7.52
C LEU A 258 -0.90 -17.87 -6.58
N ILE A 259 -1.76 -18.74 -7.13
CA ILE A 259 -2.79 -19.42 -6.34
C ILE A 259 -2.14 -20.37 -5.34
N GLY A 260 -2.29 -20.08 -4.05
CA GLY A 260 -1.63 -20.80 -2.96
C GLY A 260 -0.15 -20.47 -2.77
N ALA A 261 0.40 -19.50 -3.48
CA ALA A 261 1.81 -19.13 -3.37
C ALA A 261 2.08 -18.27 -2.13
N SER A 262 3.19 -18.58 -1.48
CA SER A 262 3.83 -17.68 -0.51
C SER A 262 4.71 -16.66 -1.21
N HIS A 263 4.83 -15.46 -0.66
CA HIS A 263 5.65 -14.40 -1.24
C HIS A 263 6.99 -14.32 -0.51
N VAL A 264 8.08 -14.35 -1.26
CA VAL A 264 9.45 -14.35 -0.72
C VAL A 264 10.27 -13.26 -1.40
N TYR A 265 10.79 -12.33 -0.60
CA TYR A 265 11.82 -11.40 -1.06
C TYR A 265 13.20 -11.97 -0.82
N LEU A 266 14.01 -11.98 -1.89
CA LEU A 266 15.39 -12.46 -1.89
C LEU A 266 16.34 -11.27 -1.88
N PHE A 267 17.14 -11.18 -0.82
CA PHE A 267 18.10 -10.10 -0.64
C PHE A 267 19.52 -10.50 -1.01
N GLY A 268 20.29 -9.49 -1.38
CA GLY A 268 21.65 -9.60 -1.86
C GLY A 268 21.74 -9.44 -3.37
N THR A 269 22.48 -8.42 -3.81
CA THR A 269 22.63 -8.06 -5.23
C THR A 269 24.02 -8.36 -5.78
N GLY A 270 24.94 -8.89 -4.93
CA GLY A 270 26.32 -9.16 -5.28
C GLY A 270 26.48 -10.39 -6.16
N LEU A 271 27.55 -10.37 -6.97
CA LEU A 271 27.96 -11.51 -7.80
C LEU A 271 28.39 -12.74 -6.99
N LEU A 272 29.01 -12.52 -5.83
CA LEU A 272 29.47 -13.58 -4.93
C LEU A 272 28.80 -13.49 -3.55
N SER A 273 28.51 -14.65 -2.98
CA SER A 273 28.21 -14.81 -1.57
C SER A 273 29.42 -15.32 -0.79
N VAL A 274 29.36 -15.22 0.55
CA VAL A 274 30.41 -15.79 1.42
C VAL A 274 30.61 -17.29 1.18
N GLY A 275 29.54 -18.03 0.89
CA GLY A 275 29.60 -19.47 0.59
C GLY A 275 30.26 -19.83 -0.73
N ASP A 276 30.51 -18.85 -1.61
CA ASP A 276 31.13 -19.10 -2.92
C ASP A 276 32.67 -19.16 -2.86
N VAL A 277 33.28 -18.78 -1.73
CA VAL A 277 34.73 -18.70 -1.57
C VAL A 277 35.24 -19.93 -0.85
N THR A 278 36.16 -20.66 -1.49
CA THR A 278 36.80 -21.86 -0.95
C THR A 278 38.12 -21.57 -0.26
N ASP A 279 38.84 -20.54 -0.70
CA ASP A 279 40.11 -20.08 -0.10
C ASP A 279 40.14 -18.58 0.13
N TRP A 280 39.84 -18.16 1.34
CA TRP A 280 39.76 -16.74 1.74
C TRP A 280 41.11 -16.05 1.74
N TRP A 281 42.18 -16.71 2.19
CA TRP A 281 43.51 -16.13 2.25
C TRP A 281 44.12 -16.01 0.86
N GLY A 282 43.92 -17.01 0.02
CA GLY A 282 44.34 -16.97 -1.36
C GLY A 282 43.61 -15.90 -2.17
N LEU A 283 42.27 -15.80 -2.01
CA LEU A 283 41.49 -14.75 -2.67
C LEU A 283 41.93 -13.34 -2.25
N LYS A 284 42.13 -13.11 -0.94
CA LYS A 284 42.64 -11.84 -0.41
C LYS A 284 43.99 -11.48 -1.00
N LYS A 285 44.96 -12.43 -0.97
CA LYS A 285 46.30 -12.19 -1.52
C LYS A 285 46.24 -11.85 -3.00
N TRP A 286 45.48 -12.65 -3.76
CA TRP A 286 45.26 -12.44 -5.19
C TRP A 286 44.65 -11.05 -5.43
N TYR A 287 43.56 -10.68 -4.74
CA TYR A 287 42.88 -9.39 -4.91
C TYR A 287 43.80 -8.21 -4.72
N LEU A 288 44.59 -8.19 -3.61
CA LEU A 288 45.51 -7.10 -3.31
C LEU A 288 46.72 -6.98 -4.28
N THR A 289 46.97 -8.00 -5.10
CA THR A 289 48.08 -8.01 -6.07
C THR A 289 47.60 -7.81 -7.52
N GLN A 290 46.28 -7.63 -7.74
CA GLN A 290 45.75 -7.43 -9.09
C GLN A 290 46.11 -6.05 -9.66
N SER A 291 46.73 -6.03 -10.83
CA SER A 291 46.94 -4.82 -11.61
C SER A 291 45.75 -4.42 -12.49
N GLY A 292 44.82 -5.36 -12.67
CA GLY A 292 43.64 -5.16 -13.51
C GLY A 292 42.39 -4.60 -12.78
N LEU A 293 42.48 -4.34 -11.48
CA LEU A 293 41.41 -3.79 -10.65
C LEU A 293 41.87 -2.52 -9.95
N GLU A 294 41.05 -1.51 -9.94
CA GLU A 294 41.22 -0.31 -9.09
C GLU A 294 40.73 -0.62 -7.67
N ILE A 295 41.66 -0.74 -6.73
CA ILE A 295 41.38 -1.03 -5.32
C ILE A 295 41.47 0.25 -4.50
N SER A 296 40.45 0.53 -3.68
CA SER A 296 40.48 1.72 -2.82
C SER A 296 41.60 1.64 -1.77
N LYS A 297 42.18 2.80 -1.40
CA LYS A 297 43.23 2.86 -0.37
C LYS A 297 42.72 2.34 0.98
N ASP A 298 41.48 2.58 1.31
CA ASP A 298 40.84 2.12 2.57
C ASP A 298 40.66 0.60 2.59
N ASP A 299 40.28 -0.01 1.49
CA ASP A 299 40.18 -1.45 1.37
C ASP A 299 41.54 -2.13 1.43
N VAL A 300 42.55 -1.56 0.75
CA VAL A 300 43.95 -2.01 0.86
C VAL A 300 44.40 -1.97 2.31
N LYS A 301 44.20 -0.85 3.01
CA LYS A 301 44.59 -0.68 4.43
C LYS A 301 43.90 -1.69 5.33
N ALA A 302 42.58 -1.83 5.20
CA ALA A 302 41.79 -2.74 6.02
C ALA A 302 42.13 -4.20 5.79
N LEU A 303 42.26 -4.64 4.53
CA LEU A 303 42.55 -6.04 4.19
C LEU A 303 44.03 -6.40 4.43
N SER A 304 44.99 -5.48 4.19
CA SER A 304 46.43 -5.74 4.40
C SER A 304 46.77 -5.88 5.89
N SER A 305 45.98 -5.34 6.80
CA SER A 305 46.17 -5.49 8.24
C SER A 305 46.02 -6.93 8.72
N LEU A 306 45.20 -7.74 8.02
CA LEU A 306 44.96 -9.16 8.34
C LEU A 306 46.12 -10.04 7.94
N LYS A 307 46.67 -10.84 8.88
CA LYS A 307 47.80 -11.74 8.66
C LYS A 307 47.40 -13.21 8.83
N GLN A 308 47.64 -14.00 7.79
CA GLN A 308 47.40 -15.45 7.82
C GLN A 308 48.25 -16.09 8.92
N GLY A 309 47.68 -16.99 9.71
CA GLY A 309 48.34 -17.64 10.84
C GLY A 309 48.37 -16.84 12.14
N LYS A 310 47.98 -15.54 12.10
CA LYS A 310 47.89 -14.66 13.31
C LYS A 310 46.46 -14.22 13.57
N ASP A 311 45.73 -13.83 12.52
CA ASP A 311 44.38 -13.28 12.61
C ASP A 311 43.33 -14.27 12.14
N TRP A 312 42.16 -14.18 12.72
CA TRP A 312 41.01 -14.91 12.24
C TRP A 312 40.29 -14.10 11.12
N PHE A 313 40.01 -14.79 10.00
CA PHE A 313 39.24 -14.19 8.91
C PHE A 313 37.75 -14.18 9.27
N SER A 314 37.33 -13.14 9.99
CA SER A 314 35.95 -13.01 10.50
C SER A 314 34.91 -12.86 9.39
N GLN A 315 33.64 -13.07 9.72
CA GLN A 315 32.53 -12.81 8.80
C GLN A 315 32.52 -11.37 8.26
N TYR A 316 32.87 -10.40 9.12
CA TYR A 316 33.00 -9.00 8.70
C TYR A 316 34.07 -8.83 7.61
N HIS A 317 35.27 -9.42 7.79
CA HIS A 317 36.34 -9.31 6.81
C HIS A 317 36.05 -10.07 5.51
N LYS A 318 35.29 -11.17 5.58
CA LYS A 318 34.82 -11.90 4.41
C LYS A 318 33.89 -11.03 3.56
N GLN A 319 32.93 -10.37 4.20
CA GLN A 319 32.01 -9.48 3.51
C GLN A 319 32.76 -8.26 2.96
N LEU A 320 33.66 -7.65 3.75
CA LEU A 320 34.49 -6.52 3.31
C LEU A 320 35.28 -6.86 2.02
N LEU A 321 35.90 -8.03 1.98
CA LEU A 321 36.64 -8.46 0.77
C LEU A 321 35.71 -8.62 -0.44
N LEU A 322 34.52 -9.21 -0.27
CA LEU A 322 33.56 -9.35 -1.36
C LEU A 322 33.03 -8.01 -1.83
N ASP A 323 32.68 -7.10 -0.93
CA ASP A 323 32.18 -5.77 -1.26
C ASP A 323 33.27 -4.94 -2.00
N ALA A 324 34.51 -5.02 -1.54
CA ALA A 324 35.66 -4.37 -2.18
C ALA A 324 35.91 -4.91 -3.59
N LEU A 325 35.87 -6.25 -3.75
CA LEU A 325 36.04 -6.91 -5.05
C LEU A 325 34.90 -6.52 -6.01
N GLU A 326 33.66 -6.53 -5.54
CA GLU A 326 32.51 -6.13 -6.36
C GLU A 326 32.60 -4.65 -6.77
N SER A 327 32.99 -3.76 -5.86
CA SER A 327 33.20 -2.34 -6.16
C SER A 327 34.27 -2.16 -7.24
N SER A 328 35.40 -2.87 -7.14
CA SER A 328 36.47 -2.83 -8.15
C SER A 328 36.04 -3.37 -9.50
N LEU A 329 35.21 -4.44 -9.51
CA LEU A 329 34.64 -5.00 -10.75
C LEU A 329 33.61 -4.04 -11.38
N LYS A 330 32.81 -3.35 -10.57
CA LYS A 330 31.88 -2.33 -11.07
C LYS A 330 32.59 -1.18 -11.74
N LYS A 331 33.69 -0.68 -11.16
CA LYS A 331 34.54 0.34 -11.78
C LYS A 331 35.18 -0.13 -13.11
N ARG A 332 35.70 -1.36 -13.13
CA ARG A 332 36.33 -1.93 -14.34
C ARG A 332 35.36 -2.11 -15.50
N PHE A 333 34.15 -2.55 -15.20
CA PHE A 333 33.06 -2.79 -16.15
C PHE A 333 31.90 -1.89 -15.80
N ASP A 334 32.15 -0.58 -15.93
CA ASP A 334 31.17 0.46 -15.62
C ASP A 334 30.11 0.59 -16.71
N THR A 335 28.97 1.14 -16.34
CA THR A 335 27.89 1.46 -17.27
C THR A 335 27.55 2.94 -17.16
N PRO A 336 27.29 3.62 -18.29
CA PRO A 336 26.97 5.03 -18.24
C PRO A 336 25.63 5.28 -17.54
N PHE A 337 25.45 6.51 -17.06
CA PHE A 337 24.16 6.95 -16.53
C PHE A 337 23.11 6.94 -17.67
N PRO A 338 21.86 6.54 -17.42
CA PRO A 338 20.85 6.45 -18.46
C PRO A 338 20.49 7.81 -19.06
N THR A 339 20.14 7.79 -20.34
CA THR A 339 19.59 8.92 -21.11
C THR A 339 18.26 8.51 -21.73
N LEU A 340 17.48 9.46 -22.24
CA LEU A 340 16.23 9.12 -22.93
C LEU A 340 16.45 8.20 -24.15
N ALA A 341 17.60 8.32 -24.82
CA ALA A 341 17.96 7.49 -25.96
C ALA A 341 18.44 6.08 -25.57
N ASP A 342 19.02 5.92 -24.37
CA ASP A 342 19.61 4.67 -23.90
C ASP A 342 19.31 4.45 -22.41
N ASN A 343 18.42 3.50 -22.11
CA ASN A 343 18.06 3.14 -20.74
C ASN A 343 19.16 2.34 -20.01
N THR A 344 20.25 2.00 -20.69
CA THR A 344 21.44 1.28 -20.19
C THR A 344 21.20 -0.15 -19.68
N ILE A 345 20.00 -0.69 -19.69
CA ILE A 345 19.69 -2.02 -19.14
C ILE A 345 20.47 -3.13 -19.85
N GLU A 346 20.53 -3.11 -21.18
CA GLU A 346 21.34 -4.06 -21.94
C GLU A 346 22.82 -3.97 -21.60
N ARG A 347 23.34 -2.75 -21.45
CA ARG A 347 24.74 -2.52 -21.05
C ARG A 347 25.02 -3.02 -19.63
N GLN A 348 24.08 -2.84 -18.69
CA GLN A 348 24.18 -3.39 -17.34
C GLN A 348 24.22 -4.93 -17.37
N TYR A 349 23.39 -5.56 -18.21
CA TYR A 349 23.45 -7.02 -18.42
C TYR A 349 24.80 -7.46 -18.99
N GLN A 350 25.29 -6.81 -20.04
CA GLN A 350 26.60 -7.10 -20.64
C GLN A 350 27.74 -6.93 -19.63
N ALA A 351 27.73 -5.84 -18.87
CA ALA A 351 28.72 -5.59 -17.81
C ALA A 351 28.67 -6.68 -16.70
N ALA A 352 27.46 -7.11 -16.31
CA ALA A 352 27.31 -8.21 -15.35
C ALA A 352 27.92 -9.52 -15.86
N GLN A 353 27.69 -9.85 -17.14
CA GLN A 353 28.32 -11.03 -17.78
C GLN A 353 29.84 -10.88 -17.88
N GLN A 354 30.35 -9.70 -18.24
CA GLN A 354 31.80 -9.44 -18.30
C GLN A 354 32.46 -9.57 -16.92
N ARG A 355 31.84 -9.05 -15.85
CA ARG A 355 32.33 -9.22 -14.46
C ARG A 355 32.43 -10.70 -14.09
N LYS A 356 31.39 -11.49 -14.40
CA LYS A 356 31.34 -12.93 -14.13
C LYS A 356 32.42 -13.69 -14.89
N VAL A 357 32.54 -13.43 -16.21
CA VAL A 357 33.57 -14.08 -17.06
C VAL A 357 34.97 -13.70 -16.60
N TRP A 358 35.23 -12.40 -16.32
CA TRP A 358 36.53 -11.95 -15.85
C TRP A 358 36.93 -12.62 -14.52
N LEU A 359 35.99 -12.67 -13.57
CA LEU A 359 36.25 -13.30 -12.27
C LEU A 359 36.47 -14.82 -12.42
N LYS A 360 35.70 -15.49 -13.27
CA LYS A 360 35.91 -16.88 -13.62
C LYS A 360 37.34 -17.13 -14.16
N THR A 361 37.80 -16.28 -15.08
CA THR A 361 39.12 -16.41 -15.68
C THR A 361 40.27 -16.19 -14.70
N ASN A 362 40.10 -15.20 -13.77
CA ASN A 362 41.21 -14.73 -12.96
C ASN A 362 41.23 -15.27 -11.53
N ALA A 363 40.07 -15.70 -10.99
CA ALA A 363 39.94 -16.10 -9.57
C ALA A 363 39.29 -17.48 -9.33
N ALA A 364 39.01 -18.26 -10.37
CA ALA A 364 38.26 -19.54 -10.26
C ALA A 364 38.83 -20.49 -9.20
N ARG A 365 40.14 -20.55 -9.03
CA ARG A 365 40.80 -21.45 -8.07
C ARG A 365 40.47 -21.16 -6.59
N TYR A 366 39.93 -20.00 -6.28
CA TYR A 366 39.54 -19.61 -4.93
C TYR A 366 38.03 -19.71 -4.68
N LEU A 367 37.27 -20.07 -5.74
CA LEU A 367 35.82 -19.99 -5.75
C LEU A 367 35.24 -21.36 -6.13
N ILE A 368 33.97 -21.59 -5.75
CA ILE A 368 33.18 -22.69 -6.30
C ILE A 368 32.87 -22.43 -7.79
N SER A 369 32.21 -23.36 -8.43
CA SER A 369 31.85 -23.30 -9.84
C SER A 369 30.93 -22.10 -10.14
N PRO A 370 31.16 -21.31 -11.22
CA PRO A 370 30.52 -20.01 -11.47
C PRO A 370 29.00 -20.05 -11.65
N GLU A 371 28.42 -21.19 -12.00
CA GLU A 371 26.97 -21.38 -12.11
C GLU A 371 26.28 -21.43 -10.75
N LYS A 372 27.04 -21.53 -9.65
CA LYS A 372 26.54 -21.53 -8.27
C LYS A 372 26.73 -20.19 -7.55
N TRP A 373 27.39 -19.20 -8.17
CA TRP A 373 27.66 -17.91 -7.56
C TRP A 373 26.36 -17.10 -7.34
N GLY A 374 26.41 -16.20 -6.36
CA GLY A 374 25.39 -15.18 -6.13
C GLY A 374 24.88 -15.09 -4.69
N GLN A 375 24.47 -13.89 -4.30
CA GLN A 375 23.95 -13.63 -2.97
C GLN A 375 22.45 -13.94 -2.86
N ALA A 376 21.70 -13.87 -3.96
CA ALA A 376 20.27 -14.13 -4.01
C ALA A 376 19.95 -15.52 -4.57
N LEU A 377 19.07 -15.63 -5.55
CA LEU A 377 18.61 -16.89 -6.10
C LEU A 377 19.75 -17.76 -6.64
N SER A 378 19.79 -19.01 -6.21
CA SER A 378 20.81 -19.98 -6.57
C SER A 378 20.21 -21.39 -6.69
N ASP A 379 20.93 -22.31 -7.34
CA ASP A 379 20.50 -23.70 -7.51
C ASP A 379 20.26 -24.43 -6.18
N ASP A 380 21.11 -24.18 -5.17
CA ASP A 380 20.96 -24.75 -3.82
C ASP A 380 19.71 -24.21 -3.09
N MET A 381 19.34 -22.94 -3.26
CA MET A 381 18.06 -22.42 -2.75
C MET A 381 16.87 -23.13 -3.40
N LEU A 382 16.87 -23.28 -4.72
CA LEU A 382 15.79 -23.98 -5.43
C LEU A 382 15.64 -25.42 -4.96
N LYS A 383 16.76 -26.12 -4.73
CA LYS A 383 16.77 -27.46 -4.15
C LYS A 383 16.22 -27.49 -2.74
N THR A 384 16.55 -26.49 -1.92
CA THR A 384 16.03 -26.36 -0.55
C THR A 384 14.53 -26.14 -0.55
N PHE A 385 14.01 -25.22 -1.38
CA PHE A 385 12.57 -24.98 -1.49
C PHE A 385 11.80 -26.25 -1.88
N ARG A 386 12.27 -26.96 -2.90
CA ARG A 386 11.65 -28.23 -3.32
C ARG A 386 11.68 -29.30 -2.23
N LYS A 387 12.82 -29.50 -1.55
CA LYS A 387 12.94 -30.45 -0.43
C LYS A 387 12.08 -30.07 0.77
N ALA A 388 11.83 -28.78 0.97
CA ALA A 388 10.92 -28.30 2.01
C ALA A 388 9.44 -28.47 1.64
N GLY A 389 9.10 -28.82 0.39
CA GLY A 389 7.74 -28.90 -0.12
C GLY A 389 7.12 -27.53 -0.46
N LEU A 390 7.95 -26.49 -0.60
CA LEU A 390 7.54 -25.16 -1.02
C LEU A 390 7.44 -25.10 -2.55
N ASN A 391 6.35 -25.63 -3.10
CA ASN A 391 6.18 -25.83 -4.54
C ASN A 391 5.57 -24.62 -5.26
N LYS A 392 5.00 -23.66 -4.52
CA LYS A 392 4.39 -22.44 -5.05
C LYS A 392 4.95 -21.24 -4.31
N LEU A 393 5.72 -20.43 -5.01
CA LEU A 393 6.34 -19.21 -4.48
C LEU A 393 6.30 -18.10 -5.54
N TRP A 394 6.07 -16.89 -5.08
CA TRP A 394 6.51 -15.69 -5.76
C TRP A 394 7.88 -15.30 -5.20
N LEU A 395 8.90 -15.20 -6.05
CA LEU A 395 10.27 -14.86 -5.69
C LEU A 395 10.59 -13.47 -6.25
N GLY A 396 10.76 -12.49 -5.37
CA GLY A 396 11.04 -11.11 -5.73
C GLY A 396 12.48 -10.70 -5.39
N PHE A 397 13.11 -9.94 -6.28
CA PHE A 397 14.41 -9.30 -6.05
C PHE A 397 14.24 -7.83 -5.75
N ASP A 398 15.17 -7.26 -4.99
CA ASP A 398 15.27 -5.82 -4.70
C ASP A 398 15.63 -5.00 -5.96
N ASN A 399 16.34 -5.60 -6.91
CA ASN A 399 16.56 -5.10 -8.25
C ASN A 399 16.96 -6.26 -9.20
N TRP A 400 17.15 -5.97 -10.48
CA TRP A 400 17.39 -6.99 -11.52
C TRP A 400 18.80 -7.60 -11.56
N MET A 401 19.77 -7.03 -10.84
CA MET A 401 21.19 -7.48 -10.92
C MET A 401 21.41 -8.96 -10.61
N PRO A 402 20.77 -9.58 -9.60
CA PRO A 402 20.92 -11.01 -9.35
C PRO A 402 20.55 -11.88 -10.55
N ALA A 403 19.47 -11.52 -11.25
CA ALA A 403 19.05 -12.22 -12.45
C ALA A 403 20.02 -11.99 -13.62
N PHE A 404 20.63 -10.82 -13.72
CA PHE A 404 21.63 -10.54 -14.75
C PHE A 404 22.90 -11.38 -14.57
N TYR A 405 23.29 -11.68 -13.35
CA TYR A 405 24.41 -12.61 -13.11
C TYR A 405 24.04 -14.07 -13.36
N GLN A 406 22.81 -14.48 -13.09
CA GLN A 406 22.38 -15.88 -13.08
C GLN A 406 21.02 -16.09 -13.79
N SER A 407 20.85 -15.56 -15.01
CA SER A 407 19.58 -15.64 -15.73
C SER A 407 19.08 -17.07 -16.00
N GLN A 408 19.99 -18.04 -16.11
CA GLN A 408 19.63 -19.47 -16.23
C GLN A 408 18.97 -20.03 -14.96
N ILE A 409 19.30 -19.52 -13.77
CA ILE A 409 18.65 -19.94 -12.52
C ILE A 409 17.22 -19.39 -12.45
N VAL A 410 16.98 -18.19 -13.01
CA VAL A 410 15.62 -17.66 -13.17
C VAL A 410 14.78 -18.61 -14.04
N GLU A 411 15.32 -19.09 -15.16
CA GLU A 411 14.62 -20.07 -16.02
C GLU A 411 14.34 -21.37 -15.26
N GLN A 412 15.30 -21.88 -14.50
CA GLN A 412 15.10 -23.08 -13.67
C GLN A 412 14.01 -22.89 -12.62
N ALA A 413 13.94 -21.70 -12.00
CA ALA A 413 12.89 -21.37 -11.03
C ALA A 413 11.51 -21.33 -11.69
N LYS A 414 11.40 -20.71 -12.87
CA LYS A 414 10.15 -20.69 -13.65
C LYS A 414 9.69 -22.09 -14.06
N HIS A 415 10.61 -22.94 -14.53
CA HIS A 415 10.33 -24.35 -14.84
C HIS A 415 9.93 -25.18 -13.60
N ALA A 416 10.40 -24.79 -12.40
CA ALA A 416 9.99 -25.38 -11.14
C ALA A 416 8.59 -24.94 -10.68
N GLY A 417 7.91 -24.06 -11.42
CA GLY A 417 6.56 -23.58 -11.13
C GLY A 417 6.51 -22.26 -10.36
N TYR A 418 7.64 -21.60 -10.13
CA TYR A 418 7.68 -20.32 -9.41
C TYR A 418 7.43 -19.12 -10.31
N LEU A 419 6.88 -18.06 -9.73
CA LEU A 419 6.98 -16.71 -10.29
C LEU A 419 8.28 -16.07 -9.84
N VAL A 420 8.99 -15.45 -10.77
CA VAL A 420 10.24 -14.74 -10.49
C VAL A 420 10.12 -13.32 -11.02
N GLY A 421 10.24 -12.35 -10.15
CA GLY A 421 10.10 -10.94 -10.49
C GLY A 421 11.15 -10.06 -9.83
N THR A 422 11.23 -8.84 -10.28
CA THR A 422 12.07 -7.81 -9.68
C THR A 422 11.23 -6.59 -9.29
N TYR A 423 11.69 -5.87 -8.30
CA TYR A 423 11.22 -4.54 -7.96
C TYR A 423 11.73 -3.52 -8.99
N ASP A 424 10.89 -2.59 -9.41
CA ASP A 424 11.25 -1.37 -10.14
C ASP A 424 10.36 -0.21 -9.71
N SER A 425 10.78 1.04 -9.99
CA SER A 425 10.06 2.25 -9.60
C SER A 425 10.29 3.38 -10.60
N TYR A 426 9.23 4.12 -10.89
CA TYR A 426 9.26 5.28 -11.78
C TYR A 426 8.72 6.55 -11.12
N ASN A 427 8.60 6.52 -9.80
CA ASN A 427 7.98 7.62 -9.07
C ASN A 427 8.97 8.70 -8.63
N THR A 428 10.24 8.32 -8.37
CA THR A 428 11.29 9.26 -7.97
C THR A 428 12.51 9.12 -8.88
N ALA A 429 13.02 10.25 -9.40
CA ALA A 429 14.31 10.30 -10.09
C ALA A 429 15.33 11.11 -9.29
N ILE A 430 16.54 10.57 -9.13
CA ILE A 430 17.64 11.19 -8.39
C ILE A 430 18.82 11.55 -9.32
N PRO A 431 19.64 12.56 -8.99
CA PRO A 431 20.86 12.82 -9.73
C PRO A 431 21.90 11.70 -9.58
N ALA A 432 22.77 11.53 -10.57
CA ALA A 432 23.94 10.67 -10.47
C ALA A 432 24.83 11.07 -9.26
N GLY A 433 25.43 10.10 -8.59
CA GLY A 433 26.32 10.30 -7.44
C GLY A 433 25.63 10.61 -6.11
N VAL A 434 24.29 10.74 -6.08
CA VAL A 434 23.53 10.94 -4.82
C VAL A 434 23.35 9.61 -4.07
N ASN A 435 22.93 8.57 -4.78
CA ASN A 435 22.82 7.20 -4.27
C ASN A 435 22.83 6.22 -5.45
N ASP A 436 24.00 5.89 -5.94
CA ASP A 436 24.17 5.03 -7.11
C ASP A 436 23.79 3.55 -6.83
N GLY A 437 23.63 3.18 -5.58
CA GLY A 437 23.09 1.88 -5.16
C GLY A 437 21.57 1.76 -5.37
N TRP A 438 20.86 2.88 -5.47
CA TRP A 438 19.42 2.89 -5.72
C TRP A 438 19.09 2.86 -7.21
N LEU A 439 19.37 1.70 -7.85
CA LEU A 439 19.30 1.52 -9.31
C LEU A 439 17.95 1.91 -9.91
N THR A 440 16.86 1.66 -9.20
CA THR A 440 15.49 1.91 -9.72
C THR A 440 15.17 3.40 -9.80
N ALA A 441 15.84 4.26 -9.03
CA ALA A 441 15.71 5.71 -9.07
C ALA A 441 16.71 6.41 -10.02
N LEU A 442 17.66 5.67 -10.61
CA LEU A 442 18.60 6.18 -11.61
C LEU A 442 17.89 6.27 -12.97
N LEU A 443 17.10 7.31 -13.14
CA LEU A 443 16.38 7.65 -14.36
C LEU A 443 17.07 8.81 -15.09
N PRO A 444 16.87 9.00 -16.41
CA PRO A 444 17.48 10.09 -17.17
C PRO A 444 17.36 11.46 -16.50
N ASN A 445 18.42 12.26 -16.62
CA ASN A 445 18.39 13.64 -16.09
C ASN A 445 17.31 14.48 -16.77
N GLU A 446 17.01 14.20 -18.03
CA GLU A 446 15.92 14.79 -18.79
C GLU A 446 14.58 14.49 -18.12
N MET A 447 14.29 13.23 -17.83
CA MET A 447 13.07 12.85 -17.07
C MET A 447 12.99 13.55 -15.72
N ARG A 448 14.10 13.58 -14.97
CA ARG A 448 14.14 14.27 -13.67
C ARG A 448 13.81 15.75 -13.77
N LYS A 449 14.21 16.42 -14.85
CA LYS A 449 13.94 17.85 -15.07
C LYS A 449 12.56 18.10 -15.66
N GLU A 450 12.19 17.31 -16.64
CA GLU A 450 11.00 17.51 -17.48
C GLU A 450 9.74 16.90 -16.89
N CYS A 451 9.84 15.78 -16.18
CA CYS A 451 8.71 15.07 -15.61
C CYS A 451 8.44 15.40 -14.13
N ALA A 452 9.25 16.28 -13.52
CA ALA A 452 9.04 16.66 -12.12
C ALA A 452 7.69 17.34 -11.92
N ILE A 453 6.87 16.79 -11.04
CA ILE A 453 5.57 17.34 -10.66
C ILE A 453 5.73 18.77 -10.11
N GLU A 454 4.99 19.72 -10.68
CA GLU A 454 4.95 21.11 -10.25
C GLU A 454 3.71 21.38 -9.41
N LEU A 455 3.91 21.88 -8.19
CA LEU A 455 2.86 22.23 -7.26
C LEU A 455 2.18 23.55 -7.66
N ALA A 456 1.02 23.87 -7.06
CA ALA A 456 0.28 25.09 -7.33
C ALA A 456 1.09 26.37 -7.11
N ASN A 457 2.07 26.39 -6.21
CA ASN A 457 2.97 27.50 -5.93
C ASN A 457 4.16 27.61 -6.90
N GLY A 458 4.30 26.70 -7.86
CA GLY A 458 5.40 26.66 -8.82
C GLY A 458 6.62 25.85 -8.40
N ASP A 459 6.65 25.34 -7.17
CA ASP A 459 7.75 24.50 -6.70
C ASP A 459 7.67 23.09 -7.28
N LYS A 460 8.81 22.47 -7.52
CA LYS A 460 8.88 21.06 -7.87
C LYS A 460 8.70 20.17 -6.63
N LYS A 461 7.85 19.16 -6.73
CA LYS A 461 7.60 18.22 -5.63
C LYS A 461 8.84 17.38 -5.37
N LYS A 462 9.43 17.52 -4.17
CA LYS A 462 10.57 16.70 -3.71
C LYS A 462 10.21 15.21 -3.73
N GLY A 463 11.15 14.39 -4.16
CA GLY A 463 11.04 12.94 -4.21
C GLY A 463 11.11 12.27 -2.84
N PHE A 464 11.22 10.95 -2.84
CA PHE A 464 11.25 10.16 -1.60
C PHE A 464 12.43 10.57 -0.71
N ARG A 465 12.15 10.88 0.56
CA ARG A 465 13.12 11.37 1.56
C ARG A 465 13.87 12.64 1.11
N ASP A 466 13.15 13.52 0.41
CA ASP A 466 13.69 14.77 -0.13
C ASP A 466 14.82 14.61 -1.17
N ASN A 467 15.02 13.40 -1.69
CA ASN A 467 15.94 13.13 -2.77
C ASN A 467 15.24 13.27 -4.14
N GLY A 468 15.88 14.00 -5.05
CA GLY A 468 15.36 14.19 -6.40
C GLY A 468 13.95 14.78 -6.45
N TYR A 469 13.14 14.33 -7.42
CA TYR A 469 11.78 14.79 -7.62
C TYR A 469 10.83 13.64 -7.87
N TYR A 470 9.57 13.79 -7.44
CA TYR A 470 8.47 12.95 -7.88
C TYR A 470 8.13 13.26 -9.35
N LEU A 471 7.86 12.21 -10.12
CA LEU A 471 7.61 12.30 -11.55
C LEU A 471 6.13 12.11 -11.88
N ASN A 472 5.67 12.83 -12.92
CA ASN A 472 4.39 12.60 -13.55
C ASN A 472 4.42 11.25 -14.31
N PRO A 473 3.55 10.28 -14.02
CA PRO A 473 3.57 8.94 -14.62
C PRO A 473 3.25 8.94 -16.13
N ASN A 474 2.71 10.04 -16.67
CA ASN A 474 2.41 10.17 -18.09
C ASN A 474 3.60 10.63 -18.93
N CYS A 475 4.66 11.12 -18.28
CA CYS A 475 5.81 11.70 -18.94
C CYS A 475 6.79 10.61 -19.41
N HIS A 476 7.25 10.69 -20.68
CA HIS A 476 8.18 9.73 -21.31
C HIS A 476 7.78 8.25 -21.10
N LEU A 477 6.51 7.92 -21.30
CA LEU A 477 5.97 6.58 -21.10
C LEU A 477 6.70 5.54 -21.98
N GLU A 478 7.07 5.89 -23.21
CA GLU A 478 7.82 5.01 -24.13
C GLU A 478 9.18 4.59 -23.55
N TYR A 479 9.88 5.51 -22.88
CA TYR A 479 11.13 5.19 -22.20
C TYR A 479 10.88 4.15 -21.08
N VAL A 480 9.85 4.36 -20.28
CA VAL A 480 9.47 3.45 -19.19
C VAL A 480 9.13 2.07 -19.74
N GLN A 481 8.32 2.00 -20.79
CA GLN A 481 7.93 0.76 -21.46
C GLN A 481 9.15 0.01 -22.00
N LYS A 482 10.05 0.70 -22.69
CA LYS A 482 11.28 0.11 -23.21
C LYS A 482 12.18 -0.42 -22.09
N ARG A 483 12.35 0.36 -21.02
CA ARG A 483 13.18 -0.05 -19.87
C ARG A 483 12.60 -1.31 -19.20
N ILE A 484 11.29 -1.37 -18.96
CA ILE A 484 10.62 -2.56 -18.41
C ILE A 484 10.79 -3.75 -19.33
N ALA A 485 10.58 -3.59 -20.64
CA ALA A 485 10.77 -4.67 -21.62
C ALA A 485 12.21 -5.22 -21.61
N ASP A 486 13.22 -4.34 -21.53
CA ASP A 486 14.61 -4.74 -21.45
C ASP A 486 14.95 -5.46 -20.13
N ILE A 487 14.44 -4.97 -18.98
CA ILE A 487 14.60 -5.63 -17.67
C ILE A 487 14.01 -7.05 -17.71
N ILE A 488 12.80 -7.20 -18.23
CA ILE A 488 12.12 -8.51 -18.36
C ILE A 488 12.92 -9.44 -19.28
N LYS A 489 13.33 -8.94 -20.45
CA LYS A 489 14.08 -9.71 -21.45
C LYS A 489 15.40 -10.24 -20.90
N PHE A 490 16.24 -9.38 -20.34
CA PHE A 490 17.58 -9.77 -19.88
C PHE A 490 17.56 -10.48 -18.55
N GLY A 491 16.61 -10.16 -17.65
CA GLY A 491 16.41 -10.86 -16.38
C GLY A 491 15.60 -12.15 -16.52
N ARG A 492 14.95 -12.38 -17.68
CA ARG A 492 14.07 -13.52 -17.97
C ARG A 492 12.90 -13.68 -17.01
N PHE A 493 12.39 -12.56 -16.51
CA PHE A 493 11.31 -12.51 -15.54
C PHE A 493 9.95 -12.88 -16.15
N ASN A 494 9.07 -13.50 -15.33
CA ASN A 494 7.64 -13.68 -15.64
C ASN A 494 6.75 -12.91 -14.69
N SER A 495 7.34 -12.13 -13.79
CA SER A 495 6.65 -11.23 -12.87
C SER A 495 7.43 -9.91 -12.72
N LEU A 496 6.73 -8.87 -12.32
CA LEU A 496 7.31 -7.57 -11.96
C LEU A 496 6.57 -7.03 -10.72
N PHE A 497 7.30 -6.41 -9.80
CA PHE A 497 6.72 -5.62 -8.71
C PHE A 497 7.02 -4.15 -8.96
N LEU A 498 5.98 -3.36 -9.23
CA LEU A 498 6.09 -1.94 -9.51
C LEU A 498 5.76 -1.13 -8.26
N ASP A 499 6.74 -0.39 -7.76
CA ASP A 499 6.62 0.42 -6.55
C ASP A 499 5.71 1.63 -6.78
N VAL A 500 4.90 1.97 -5.78
CA VAL A 500 4.02 3.15 -5.70
C VAL A 500 2.81 3.13 -6.64
N ASP A 501 2.86 2.58 -7.84
CA ASP A 501 1.82 2.74 -8.87
C ASP A 501 0.42 2.36 -8.38
N ALA A 502 0.29 1.29 -7.57
CA ALA A 502 -0.99 0.91 -6.98
C ALA A 502 -1.25 1.51 -5.59
N THR A 503 -0.61 2.61 -5.22
CA THR A 503 -0.88 3.33 -3.96
C THR A 503 -1.95 4.39 -4.07
N ALA A 504 -2.39 4.71 -5.29
CA ALA A 504 -3.24 5.85 -5.61
C ALA A 504 -2.68 7.19 -5.09
N MET A 505 -1.36 7.36 -5.12
CA MET A 505 -0.68 8.59 -4.72
C MET A 505 -0.94 9.70 -5.76
N ALA A 506 -2.20 10.11 -5.87
CA ALA A 506 -2.63 11.16 -6.79
C ALA A 506 -2.10 12.52 -6.36
N ARG A 507 -1.65 13.29 -7.34
CA ARG A 507 -1.20 14.68 -7.17
C ARG A 507 -1.58 15.48 -8.40
N GLU A 508 -1.91 16.74 -8.20
CA GLU A 508 -2.03 17.68 -9.31
C GLU A 508 -0.64 18.10 -9.79
N ASP A 509 -0.45 18.12 -11.11
CA ASP A 509 0.76 18.62 -11.75
C ASP A 509 0.41 19.84 -12.61
N TYR A 510 0.79 21.00 -12.12
CA TYR A 510 0.46 22.28 -12.76
C TYR A 510 1.33 22.62 -13.97
N ARG A 511 2.40 21.90 -14.18
CA ARG A 511 3.22 22.03 -15.36
C ARG A 511 2.52 21.47 -16.59
N ASP A 512 1.96 20.27 -16.46
CA ASP A 512 1.35 19.55 -17.58
C ASP A 512 -0.19 19.56 -17.50
N ASN A 513 -0.77 20.39 -16.61
CA ASN A 513 -2.21 20.47 -16.35
C ASN A 513 -2.84 19.10 -16.04
N THR A 514 -2.12 18.25 -15.31
CA THR A 514 -2.57 16.92 -14.91
C THR A 514 -3.35 17.01 -13.60
N SER A 515 -4.64 16.68 -13.61
CA SER A 515 -5.47 16.54 -12.40
C SER A 515 -5.13 15.24 -11.67
N GLU A 516 -5.56 15.11 -10.39
CA GLU A 516 -5.45 13.84 -9.65
C GLU A 516 -6.09 12.68 -10.41
N THR A 517 -7.25 12.88 -11.04
CA THR A 517 -7.94 11.86 -11.85
C THR A 517 -7.10 11.41 -13.06
N HIS A 518 -6.49 12.34 -13.77
CA HIS A 518 -5.61 12.02 -14.89
C HIS A 518 -4.35 11.28 -14.41
N MET A 519 -3.80 11.65 -13.26
CA MET A 519 -2.64 10.96 -12.69
C MET A 519 -2.97 9.50 -12.32
N LEU A 520 -4.10 9.24 -11.67
CA LEU A 520 -4.58 7.87 -11.39
C LEU A 520 -4.77 7.06 -12.67
N SER A 521 -5.37 7.67 -13.69
CA SER A 521 -5.54 7.05 -15.01
C SER A 521 -4.21 6.70 -15.65
N SER A 522 -3.18 7.52 -15.46
CA SER A 522 -1.83 7.28 -16.02
C SER A 522 -1.12 6.12 -15.33
N PHE A 523 -1.24 5.98 -14.00
CA PHE A 523 -0.79 4.79 -13.28
C PHE A 523 -1.48 3.52 -13.79
N ASN A 524 -2.80 3.55 -13.91
CA ASN A 524 -3.58 2.42 -14.40
C ASN A 524 -3.19 2.01 -15.82
N ARG A 525 -3.03 2.96 -16.75
CA ARG A 525 -2.58 2.66 -18.13
C ARG A 525 -1.20 2.00 -18.17
N ARG A 526 -0.25 2.47 -17.34
CA ARG A 526 1.08 1.86 -17.24
C ARG A 526 1.01 0.42 -16.74
N MET A 527 0.25 0.18 -15.68
CA MET A 527 0.09 -1.15 -15.11
C MET A 527 -0.65 -2.11 -16.03
N ALA A 528 -1.71 -1.65 -16.69
CA ALA A 528 -2.43 -2.44 -17.71
C ALA A 528 -1.49 -2.83 -18.85
N TRP A 529 -0.71 -1.89 -19.38
CA TRP A 529 0.27 -2.19 -20.42
C TRP A 529 1.28 -3.28 -20.01
N ILE A 530 1.78 -3.25 -18.78
CA ILE A 530 2.72 -4.29 -18.28
C ILE A 530 2.02 -5.65 -18.23
N SER A 531 0.79 -5.69 -17.70
CA SER A 531 0.00 -6.92 -17.63
C SER A 531 -0.25 -7.53 -19.03
N ASP A 532 -0.48 -6.68 -20.04
CA ASP A 532 -0.68 -7.09 -21.43
C ASP A 532 0.60 -7.67 -22.10
N GLN A 533 1.77 -7.52 -21.47
CA GLN A 533 3.02 -8.17 -21.90
C GLN A 533 3.16 -9.61 -21.35
N ASN A 534 2.11 -10.25 -20.85
CA ASN A 534 2.10 -11.55 -20.18
C ASN A 534 2.99 -11.59 -18.92
N ILE A 535 3.11 -10.47 -18.22
CA ILE A 535 3.84 -10.35 -16.96
C ILE A 535 2.84 -10.35 -15.81
N VAL A 536 3.06 -11.21 -14.82
CA VAL A 536 2.28 -11.20 -13.59
C VAL A 536 2.69 -10.01 -12.75
N LEU A 537 1.86 -8.97 -12.78
CA LEU A 537 2.17 -7.68 -12.17
C LEU A 537 1.72 -7.65 -10.71
N GLY A 538 2.66 -7.25 -9.85
CA GLY A 538 2.41 -6.82 -8.48
C GLY A 538 2.75 -5.35 -8.27
N SER A 539 2.19 -4.75 -7.22
CA SER A 539 2.51 -3.38 -6.85
C SER A 539 2.31 -3.12 -5.35
N GLU A 540 2.79 -1.96 -4.89
CA GLU A 540 2.59 -1.51 -3.52
C GLU A 540 1.11 -1.20 -3.26
N SER A 541 0.63 -1.44 -2.04
CA SER A 541 -0.68 -1.06 -1.53
C SER A 541 -1.87 -1.84 -2.11
N GLY A 542 -2.07 -1.88 -3.44
CA GLY A 542 -3.29 -2.42 -4.05
C GLY A 542 -4.53 -1.56 -3.78
N ASN A 543 -4.39 -0.24 -3.85
CA ASN A 543 -5.50 0.70 -3.65
C ASN A 543 -6.53 0.58 -4.77
N SER A 544 -7.80 0.63 -4.43
CA SER A 544 -8.93 0.41 -5.35
C SER A 544 -8.96 1.33 -6.58
N LEU A 545 -8.32 2.49 -6.49
CA LEU A 545 -8.28 3.47 -7.58
C LEU A 545 -7.18 3.18 -8.62
N THR A 546 -6.26 2.26 -8.30
CA THR A 546 -5.11 1.92 -9.13
C THR A 546 -4.82 0.42 -9.09
N THR A 547 -5.71 -0.40 -9.64
CA THR A 547 -5.61 -1.87 -9.67
C THR A 547 -5.65 -2.49 -11.07
N GLN A 548 -5.72 -1.70 -12.15
CA GLN A 548 -5.78 -2.25 -13.50
C GLN A 548 -4.54 -3.07 -13.83
N GLY A 549 -4.74 -4.33 -14.21
CA GLY A 549 -3.68 -5.29 -14.52
C GLY A 549 -2.94 -5.86 -13.30
N VAL A 550 -3.21 -5.38 -12.08
CA VAL A 550 -2.55 -5.85 -10.86
C VAL A 550 -3.12 -7.20 -10.42
N ALA A 551 -2.28 -8.23 -10.38
CA ALA A 551 -2.67 -9.57 -9.90
C ALA A 551 -2.40 -9.76 -8.41
N PHE A 552 -1.37 -9.12 -7.86
CA PHE A 552 -1.05 -9.16 -6.44
C PHE A 552 -0.55 -7.81 -5.93
N ALA A 553 -0.61 -7.61 -4.62
CA ALA A 553 -0.11 -6.39 -4.00
C ALA A 553 0.52 -6.66 -2.63
N HIS A 554 1.37 -5.73 -2.18
CA HIS A 554 1.98 -5.76 -0.86
C HIS A 554 1.62 -4.47 -0.12
N GLY A 555 0.58 -4.48 0.71
CA GLY A 555 0.13 -3.25 1.32
C GLY A 555 -0.98 -3.36 2.35
N LEU A 556 -1.26 -4.54 2.85
CA LEU A 556 -2.09 -4.70 4.03
C LEU A 556 -1.31 -4.28 5.28
N GLU A 557 -1.99 -3.99 6.37
CA GLU A 557 -1.49 -3.34 7.57
C GLU A 557 -1.14 -1.84 7.35
N SER A 558 -1.10 -1.10 8.44
CA SER A 558 -0.77 0.32 8.41
C SER A 558 0.72 0.53 8.13
N ILE A 559 1.01 1.08 6.98
CA ILE A 559 2.37 1.37 6.54
C ILE A 559 2.93 2.54 7.33
N GLY A 560 4.19 2.47 7.68
CA GLY A 560 4.92 3.60 8.26
C GLY A 560 4.55 3.97 9.70
N PHE A 561 3.74 3.17 10.41
CA PHE A 561 3.32 3.49 11.78
C PHE A 561 4.48 3.71 12.73
N GLY A 562 5.58 3.28 12.67
CA GLY A 562 6.74 3.57 13.54
C GLY A 562 7.70 4.63 13.00
N TRP A 563 7.49 5.15 11.79
CA TRP A 563 8.49 5.97 11.09
C TRP A 563 8.76 7.32 11.75
N ARG A 564 7.76 7.91 12.40
CA ARG A 564 7.90 9.18 13.13
C ARG A 564 8.28 8.98 14.59
N ASP A 565 8.20 7.77 15.11
CA ASP A 565 8.56 7.45 16.50
C ASP A 565 10.07 7.28 16.64
N GLN A 566 10.71 8.13 17.44
CA GLN A 566 12.16 8.15 17.60
C GLN A 566 12.70 6.85 18.22
N ASP A 567 11.93 6.23 19.11
CA ASP A 567 12.33 4.99 19.78
C ASP A 567 12.31 3.80 18.81
N MET A 568 11.29 3.74 17.94
CA MET A 568 11.18 2.70 16.91
C MET A 568 12.17 2.91 15.75
N HIS A 569 12.49 4.15 15.43
CA HIS A 569 13.27 4.48 14.24
C HIS A 569 14.76 4.69 14.50
N LYS A 570 15.16 5.25 15.65
CA LYS A 570 16.53 5.66 15.91
C LYS A 570 17.18 4.99 17.11
N ASN A 571 16.42 4.58 18.12
CA ASN A 571 16.96 4.00 19.35
C ASN A 571 17.33 2.53 19.16
N ARG A 572 18.58 2.25 18.81
CA ARG A 572 19.10 0.89 18.57
C ARG A 572 19.01 -0.04 19.78
N GLN A 573 18.91 0.49 21.00
CA GLN A 573 18.80 -0.29 22.24
C GLN A 573 17.34 -0.66 22.56
N SER A 574 16.37 -0.03 21.90
CA SER A 574 14.98 -0.28 22.12
C SER A 574 14.55 -1.66 21.57
N PRO A 575 13.71 -2.42 22.30
CA PRO A 575 13.08 -3.62 21.79
C PRO A 575 12.10 -3.33 20.64
N TYR A 576 11.71 -2.09 20.45
CA TYR A 576 10.82 -1.61 19.40
C TYR A 576 11.56 -1.13 18.15
N TYR A 577 12.91 -1.10 18.18
CA TYR A 577 13.71 -0.62 17.07
C TYR A 577 13.56 -1.48 15.83
N LEU A 578 13.12 -0.86 14.71
CA LEU A 578 12.79 -1.55 13.47
C LEU A 578 14.01 -2.05 12.67
N GLY A 579 15.22 -1.56 12.96
CA GLY A 579 16.45 -1.93 12.26
C GLY A 579 16.90 -0.87 11.23
N ARG A 580 18.10 -1.05 10.71
CA ARG A 580 18.73 -0.21 9.68
C ARG A 580 18.51 -0.80 8.29
N TRP A 581 18.56 0.05 7.26
CA TRP A 581 18.62 -0.37 5.86
C TRP A 581 19.97 -0.94 5.43
N TYR A 582 20.90 -1.07 6.35
CA TYR A 582 22.26 -1.53 6.12
C TYR A 582 22.55 -2.77 6.97
N PRO A 583 23.39 -3.71 6.51
CA PRO A 583 24.07 -3.76 5.20
C PRO A 583 23.13 -4.20 4.08
N ASP A 584 23.38 -3.74 2.84
CA ASP A 584 22.46 -3.92 1.71
C ASP A 584 22.21 -5.39 1.35
N HIS A 585 23.20 -6.27 1.52
CA HIS A 585 23.02 -7.71 1.25
C HIS A 585 22.09 -8.42 2.24
N LYS A 586 21.90 -7.85 3.44
CA LYS A 586 20.99 -8.33 4.49
C LYS A 586 20.54 -7.16 5.36
N PRO A 587 19.67 -6.27 4.85
CA PRO A 587 19.26 -5.08 5.59
C PRO A 587 18.62 -5.45 6.93
N GLU A 588 19.15 -4.93 8.02
CA GLU A 588 18.66 -5.22 9.38
C GLU A 588 17.14 -4.92 9.49
N PHE A 589 16.68 -3.89 8.80
CA PHE A 589 15.29 -3.49 8.79
C PHE A 589 14.34 -4.64 8.39
N PHE A 590 14.70 -5.49 7.44
CA PHE A 590 13.87 -6.61 6.99
C PHE A 590 14.10 -7.89 7.80
N PHE A 591 15.29 -8.05 8.39
CA PHE A 591 15.67 -9.31 9.04
C PHE A 591 15.56 -9.28 10.55
N LYS A 592 15.67 -8.10 11.18
CA LYS A 592 15.52 -7.93 12.63
C LYS A 592 14.07 -8.08 13.05
N THR A 593 13.84 -8.93 14.03
CA THR A 593 12.57 -9.01 14.73
C THR A 593 12.48 -7.88 15.77
N ALA A 594 11.35 -7.18 15.84
CA ALA A 594 11.04 -6.14 16.80
C ALA A 594 9.78 -6.46 17.61
N LYS A 595 9.55 -5.75 18.71
CA LYS A 595 8.25 -5.70 19.39
C LYS A 595 7.46 -4.51 18.89
N VAL A 596 6.15 -4.55 19.02
CA VAL A 596 5.28 -3.42 18.69
C VAL A 596 5.09 -2.53 19.91
N LYS A 597 5.40 -1.23 19.74
CA LYS A 597 5.26 -0.22 20.79
C LYS A 597 3.80 0.17 21.01
N ALA A 598 3.40 0.45 22.27
CA ALA A 598 2.14 1.10 22.56
C ALA A 598 2.13 2.56 22.00
N PRO A 599 1.00 3.10 21.49
CA PRO A 599 -0.32 2.44 21.44
C PRO A 599 -0.53 1.55 20.19
N PHE A 600 0.42 1.49 19.26
CA PHE A 600 0.28 0.78 17.99
C PHE A 600 -0.10 -0.68 18.17
N LYS A 601 0.43 -1.33 19.22
CA LYS A 601 0.12 -2.74 19.51
C LYS A 601 -1.38 -2.99 19.71
N SER A 602 -2.03 -2.17 20.54
CA SER A 602 -3.46 -2.31 20.81
C SER A 602 -4.33 -1.80 19.65
N LEU A 603 -3.91 -0.75 18.96
CA LEU A 603 -4.73 -0.16 17.90
C LEU A 603 -4.67 -0.98 16.59
N LEU A 604 -3.48 -1.45 16.20
CA LEU A 604 -3.26 -2.00 14.85
C LEU A 604 -3.21 -3.54 14.82
N PHE A 605 -2.97 -4.20 15.97
CA PHE A 605 -2.76 -5.65 16.03
C PHE A 605 -3.73 -6.38 16.96
N ASP A 606 -4.64 -5.67 17.62
CA ASP A 606 -5.73 -6.31 18.37
C ASP A 606 -6.83 -6.72 17.38
N PRO A 607 -7.20 -8.02 17.34
CA PRO A 607 -8.17 -8.52 16.37
C PRO A 607 -9.56 -7.87 16.50
N GLN A 608 -9.94 -7.38 17.69
CA GLN A 608 -11.23 -6.71 17.88
C GLN A 608 -11.41 -5.44 17.01
N TYR A 609 -10.30 -4.81 16.60
CA TYR A 609 -10.31 -3.60 15.76
C TYR A 609 -10.07 -3.87 14.28
N ARG A 610 -9.95 -5.13 13.87
CA ARG A 610 -9.73 -5.50 12.47
C ARG A 610 -11.02 -5.98 11.83
N VAL A 611 -11.28 -5.56 10.58
CA VAL A 611 -12.40 -5.99 9.74
C VAL A 611 -11.93 -6.17 8.30
N PRO A 612 -12.40 -7.21 7.58
CA PRO A 612 -11.93 -7.53 6.24
C PRO A 612 -12.62 -6.69 5.14
N LEU A 613 -12.64 -5.34 5.28
CA LEU A 613 -13.26 -4.47 4.29
C LEU A 613 -12.60 -4.63 2.91
N TYR A 614 -11.26 -4.71 2.87
CA TYR A 614 -10.51 -4.87 1.64
C TYR A 614 -10.82 -6.22 0.98
N GLN A 615 -10.79 -7.30 1.73
CA GLN A 615 -11.04 -8.64 1.20
C GLN A 615 -12.50 -8.82 0.74
N THR A 616 -13.45 -8.13 1.36
CA THR A 616 -14.85 -8.10 0.88
C THR A 616 -14.96 -7.54 -0.54
N VAL A 617 -14.08 -6.58 -0.89
CA VAL A 617 -14.07 -5.98 -2.24
C VAL A 617 -13.16 -6.74 -3.20
N PHE A 618 -11.97 -7.18 -2.75
CA PHE A 618 -10.86 -7.55 -3.62
C PHE A 618 -10.35 -8.98 -3.49
N HIS A 619 -10.92 -9.83 -2.62
CA HIS A 619 -10.38 -11.16 -2.37
C HIS A 619 -10.18 -11.98 -3.66
N ASP A 620 -11.13 -11.93 -4.57
CA ASP A 620 -11.11 -12.62 -5.87
C ASP A 620 -10.57 -11.76 -7.02
N GLU A 621 -9.96 -10.61 -6.72
CA GLU A 621 -9.46 -9.66 -7.73
C GLU A 621 -7.96 -9.37 -7.59
N VAL A 622 -7.45 -9.19 -6.35
CA VAL A 622 -6.05 -8.86 -6.05
C VAL A 622 -5.58 -9.66 -4.85
N ILE A 623 -4.61 -10.53 -5.03
CA ILE A 623 -3.97 -11.26 -3.92
C ILE A 623 -3.08 -10.29 -3.17
N ASN A 624 -3.56 -9.76 -2.04
CA ASN A 624 -2.82 -8.77 -1.25
C ASN A 624 -2.26 -9.38 0.03
N ASN A 625 -1.10 -8.94 0.48
CA ASN A 625 -0.48 -9.37 1.72
C ASN A 625 0.15 -8.20 2.50
N HIS A 626 0.88 -8.51 3.58
CA HIS A 626 1.58 -7.51 4.36
C HIS A 626 2.52 -6.69 3.47
N HIS A 627 2.70 -5.42 3.81
CA HIS A 627 3.73 -4.62 3.20
C HIS A 627 5.11 -5.25 3.46
N TRP A 628 6.02 -5.24 2.46
CA TRP A 628 7.33 -5.89 2.61
C TRP A 628 8.19 -5.30 3.74
N HIS A 629 7.95 -4.05 4.16
CA HIS A 629 8.59 -3.46 5.34
C HIS A 629 8.24 -4.21 6.64
N THR A 630 7.06 -4.78 6.71
CA THR A 630 6.52 -5.47 7.89
C THR A 630 6.14 -6.91 7.59
N GLY A 631 6.98 -7.62 6.85
CA GLY A 631 6.76 -9.02 6.50
C GLY A 631 6.34 -9.90 7.68
N SER A 632 5.78 -11.07 7.42
CA SER A 632 5.10 -11.91 8.43
C SER A 632 5.90 -12.20 9.70
N LEU A 633 7.23 -12.24 9.62
CA LEU A 633 8.11 -12.53 10.77
C LEU A 633 8.65 -11.27 11.49
N LYS A 634 8.14 -10.06 11.16
CA LYS A 634 8.70 -8.80 11.66
C LYS A 634 8.46 -8.58 13.15
N PHE A 635 7.28 -8.87 13.66
CA PHE A 635 6.89 -8.54 15.03
C PHE A 635 6.66 -9.78 15.87
N SER A 636 7.52 -9.96 16.90
CA SER A 636 7.54 -11.18 17.71
C SER A 636 6.41 -11.30 18.74
N ASP A 637 5.94 -10.16 19.26
CA ASP A 637 4.96 -10.11 20.36
C ASP A 637 3.51 -9.98 19.89
N VAL A 638 3.29 -9.93 18.59
CA VAL A 638 1.97 -9.97 17.94
C VAL A 638 1.90 -11.00 16.82
N GLN A 639 2.91 -11.87 16.72
CA GLN A 639 3.02 -12.86 15.65
C GLN A 639 1.77 -13.72 15.50
N ALA A 640 1.25 -14.26 16.62
CA ALA A 640 0.06 -15.09 16.59
C ALA A 640 -1.18 -14.34 16.08
N ASN A 641 -1.40 -13.11 16.55
CA ASN A 641 -2.52 -12.30 16.08
C ASN A 641 -2.42 -12.00 14.58
N ARG A 642 -1.21 -11.65 14.10
CA ARG A 642 -0.98 -11.39 12.67
C ARG A 642 -1.23 -12.64 11.82
N ASP A 643 -0.69 -13.77 12.22
CA ASP A 643 -0.84 -15.03 11.49
C ASP A 643 -2.31 -15.48 11.43
N LEU A 644 -3.04 -15.37 12.55
CA LEU A 644 -4.46 -15.73 12.63
C LEU A 644 -5.34 -14.78 11.81
N THR A 645 -5.08 -13.46 11.86
CA THR A 645 -5.80 -12.48 11.02
C THR A 645 -5.53 -12.74 9.54
N ALA A 646 -4.28 -13.00 9.18
CA ALA A 646 -3.91 -13.29 7.81
C ALA A 646 -4.55 -14.60 7.30
N MET A 647 -4.59 -15.66 8.12
CA MET A 647 -5.30 -16.91 7.79
C MET A 647 -6.81 -16.69 7.64
N LEU A 648 -7.42 -15.96 8.59
CA LEU A 648 -8.86 -15.65 8.59
C LEU A 648 -9.29 -14.90 7.33
N TYR A 649 -8.45 -13.98 6.85
CA TYR A 649 -8.69 -13.17 5.65
C TYR A 649 -8.10 -13.80 4.38
N ASN A 650 -7.51 -14.98 4.50
CA ASN A 650 -6.86 -15.73 3.43
C ASN A 650 -5.73 -14.95 2.73
N THR A 651 -4.87 -14.33 3.54
CA THR A 651 -3.72 -13.53 3.12
C THR A 651 -2.46 -14.40 3.01
N PRO A 652 -1.70 -14.39 1.90
CA PRO A 652 -0.45 -15.13 1.79
C PRO A 652 0.63 -14.61 2.73
N PRO A 653 1.58 -15.45 3.18
CA PRO A 653 2.70 -15.00 3.97
C PRO A 653 3.72 -14.24 3.11
N MET A 654 4.38 -13.26 3.73
CA MET A 654 5.50 -12.51 3.17
C MET A 654 6.75 -12.75 4.02
N VAL A 655 7.80 -13.33 3.43
CA VAL A 655 9.05 -13.63 4.14
C VAL A 655 10.26 -13.12 3.36
N HIS A 656 11.24 -12.56 4.09
CA HIS A 656 12.53 -12.14 3.53
C HIS A 656 13.56 -13.25 3.74
N LEU A 657 14.32 -13.58 2.71
CA LEU A 657 15.38 -14.57 2.74
C LEU A 657 16.67 -14.01 2.13
N THR A 658 17.81 -14.43 2.67
CA THR A 658 19.09 -14.45 1.97
C THR A 658 19.41 -15.88 1.56
N ARG A 659 20.39 -16.07 0.68
CA ARG A 659 20.87 -17.41 0.31
C ARG A 659 21.28 -18.26 1.53
N ASP A 660 21.95 -17.65 2.51
CA ASP A 660 22.39 -18.37 3.72
C ASP A 660 21.22 -18.90 4.54
N GLU A 661 20.15 -18.11 4.70
CA GLU A 661 18.95 -18.54 5.44
C GLU A 661 18.12 -19.59 4.69
N ALA A 662 18.25 -19.66 3.38
CA ALA A 662 17.63 -20.67 2.53
C ALA A 662 18.59 -21.84 2.19
N SER A 663 19.73 -21.96 2.85
CA SER A 663 20.70 -23.04 2.61
C SER A 663 20.29 -24.39 3.20
N SER A 664 19.34 -24.41 4.14
CA SER A 664 18.88 -25.63 4.83
C SER A 664 17.38 -25.68 4.97
N VAL A 665 16.81 -26.87 4.76
CA VAL A 665 15.39 -27.18 5.02
C VAL A 665 15.02 -26.91 6.48
N SER A 666 15.95 -27.11 7.42
CA SER A 666 15.77 -26.84 8.85
C SER A 666 15.94 -25.36 9.25
N GLY A 667 16.26 -24.48 8.30
CA GLY A 667 16.38 -23.05 8.54
C GLY A 667 15.09 -22.46 9.12
N LYS A 668 15.21 -21.63 10.17
CA LYS A 668 14.04 -21.12 10.93
C LYS A 668 13.00 -20.42 10.04
N ARG A 669 13.44 -19.63 9.06
CA ARG A 669 12.54 -18.92 8.14
C ARG A 669 11.87 -19.86 7.14
N ILE A 670 12.60 -20.88 6.68
CA ILE A 670 12.06 -21.94 5.81
C ILE A 670 10.99 -22.74 6.57
N GLN A 671 11.26 -23.13 7.81
CA GLN A 671 10.29 -23.85 8.63
C GLN A 671 9.05 -23.02 8.96
N ALA A 672 9.21 -21.73 9.26
CA ALA A 672 8.07 -20.82 9.48
C ALA A 672 7.20 -20.68 8.22
N LEU A 673 7.84 -20.51 7.06
CA LEU A 673 7.16 -20.43 5.77
C LEU A 673 6.38 -21.72 5.46
N LYS A 674 7.03 -22.88 5.61
CA LYS A 674 6.43 -24.20 5.42
C LYS A 674 5.22 -24.42 6.34
N HIS A 675 5.37 -24.07 7.61
CA HIS A 675 4.29 -24.21 8.60
C HIS A 675 3.07 -23.36 8.22
N TYR A 676 3.27 -22.10 7.86
CA TYR A 676 2.17 -21.23 7.42
C TYR A 676 1.53 -21.76 6.12
N GLN A 677 2.34 -22.08 5.12
CA GLN A 677 1.86 -22.55 3.83
C GLN A 677 1.08 -23.87 3.91
N SER A 678 1.32 -24.69 4.91
CA SER A 678 0.62 -25.99 5.10
C SER A 678 -0.90 -25.85 5.26
N ALA A 679 -1.38 -24.71 5.77
CA ALA A 679 -2.82 -24.39 5.83
C ALA A 679 -3.23 -23.37 4.77
N PHE A 680 -2.43 -22.31 4.58
CA PHE A 680 -2.75 -21.26 3.62
C PHE A 680 -2.96 -21.80 2.21
N GLN A 681 -2.02 -22.59 1.69
CA GLN A 681 -2.08 -23.08 0.31
C GLN A 681 -3.38 -23.84 0.01
N PRO A 682 -3.77 -24.89 0.74
CA PRO A 682 -4.98 -25.65 0.41
C PRO A 682 -6.28 -24.84 0.65
N ILE A 683 -6.29 -23.86 1.54
CA ILE A 683 -7.43 -22.96 1.72
C ILE A 683 -7.51 -22.02 0.52
N HIS A 684 -6.43 -21.34 0.18
CA HIS A 684 -6.39 -20.38 -0.91
C HIS A 684 -6.68 -21.04 -2.27
N GLU A 685 -6.18 -22.25 -2.52
CA GLU A 685 -6.49 -23.02 -3.73
C GLU A 685 -7.99 -23.28 -3.91
N GLN A 686 -8.76 -23.33 -2.80
CA GLN A 686 -10.22 -23.50 -2.84
C GLN A 686 -10.97 -22.18 -3.02
N VAL A 687 -10.49 -21.09 -2.42
CA VAL A 687 -11.29 -19.87 -2.32
C VAL A 687 -10.75 -18.67 -3.12
N TRP A 688 -9.68 -18.82 -3.89
CA TRP A 688 -8.96 -17.73 -4.58
C TRP A 688 -9.82 -16.90 -5.55
N ASP A 689 -10.83 -17.52 -6.15
CA ASP A 689 -11.77 -16.91 -7.10
C ASP A 689 -13.13 -16.59 -6.46
N GLN A 690 -13.22 -16.71 -5.12
CA GLN A 690 -14.45 -16.48 -4.38
C GLN A 690 -14.41 -15.13 -3.66
N PRO A 691 -15.50 -14.33 -3.71
CA PRO A 691 -15.58 -13.14 -2.85
C PRO A 691 -15.68 -13.54 -1.37
N LEU A 692 -15.12 -12.72 -0.48
CA LEU A 692 -15.42 -12.80 0.94
C LEU A 692 -16.78 -12.13 1.18
N VAL A 693 -17.80 -12.90 1.57
CA VAL A 693 -19.20 -12.46 1.61
C VAL A 693 -19.72 -12.16 3.01
N ASP A 694 -19.06 -12.69 4.07
CA ASP A 694 -19.50 -12.42 5.43
C ASP A 694 -18.34 -12.47 6.44
N PHE A 695 -18.50 -11.69 7.52
CA PHE A 695 -17.59 -11.63 8.66
C PHE A 695 -18.39 -11.45 9.95
N THR A 696 -18.12 -12.29 10.96
CA THR A 696 -18.85 -12.28 12.22
C THR A 696 -17.90 -12.43 13.40
N TRP A 697 -18.11 -11.61 14.45
CA TRP A 697 -17.56 -11.87 15.78
C TRP A 697 -18.42 -12.93 16.48
N LEU A 698 -17.85 -14.09 16.80
CA LEU A 698 -18.60 -15.22 17.40
C LEU A 698 -18.76 -15.10 18.92
N ASN A 699 -18.07 -14.15 19.55
CA ASN A 699 -18.22 -13.86 20.96
C ASN A 699 -18.19 -12.35 21.25
N THR A 700 -18.60 -11.97 22.44
CA THR A 700 -18.71 -10.56 22.87
C THR A 700 -17.35 -9.88 23.03
N GLN A 701 -16.28 -10.63 23.30
CA GLN A 701 -14.91 -10.13 23.42
C GLN A 701 -14.31 -9.78 22.04
N GLY A 702 -14.88 -10.32 20.96
CA GLY A 702 -14.39 -10.10 19.60
C GLY A 702 -13.11 -10.87 19.25
N ASP A 703 -12.68 -11.79 20.10
CA ASP A 703 -11.46 -12.58 19.96
C ASP A 703 -11.68 -13.99 19.35
N VAL A 704 -12.92 -14.30 18.94
CA VAL A 704 -13.24 -15.41 18.04
C VAL A 704 -14.04 -14.89 16.87
N GLN A 705 -13.52 -15.09 15.66
CA GLN A 705 -14.03 -14.47 14.45
C GLN A 705 -14.19 -15.50 13.33
N LYS A 706 -15.18 -15.27 12.46
CA LYS A 706 -15.49 -16.15 11.32
C LYS A 706 -15.59 -15.33 10.03
N THR A 707 -15.00 -15.84 8.97
CA THR A 707 -15.22 -15.37 7.58
C THR A 707 -15.94 -16.45 6.78
N THR A 708 -16.73 -16.01 5.80
CA THR A 708 -17.42 -16.88 4.84
C THR A 708 -17.14 -16.41 3.42
N PHE A 709 -16.88 -17.35 2.53
CA PHE A 709 -16.59 -17.11 1.12
C PHE A 709 -17.79 -17.51 0.25
N GLY A 710 -17.81 -17.03 -1.00
CA GLY A 710 -18.94 -17.19 -1.92
C GLY A 710 -19.34 -18.64 -2.23
N ASP A 711 -18.41 -19.59 -2.14
CA ASP A 711 -18.65 -21.03 -2.30
C ASP A 711 -19.18 -21.73 -1.03
N GLY A 712 -19.40 -20.99 0.06
CA GLY A 712 -19.79 -21.51 1.37
C GLY A 712 -18.64 -21.99 2.26
N SER A 713 -17.38 -21.90 1.81
CA SER A 713 -16.21 -22.15 2.65
C SER A 713 -16.14 -21.18 3.81
N THR A 714 -15.74 -21.65 5.00
CA THR A 714 -15.63 -20.82 6.20
C THR A 714 -14.28 -20.98 6.87
N ILE A 715 -13.79 -19.90 7.51
CA ILE A 715 -12.61 -19.93 8.37
C ILE A 715 -13.00 -19.32 9.72
N ILE A 716 -12.73 -20.02 10.81
CA ILE A 716 -12.89 -19.52 12.18
C ILE A 716 -11.50 -19.36 12.77
N ALA A 717 -11.20 -18.17 13.27
CA ALA A 717 -9.96 -17.89 14.01
C ALA A 717 -10.28 -17.64 15.50
N ASN A 718 -9.60 -18.38 16.37
CA ASN A 718 -9.66 -18.21 17.81
C ASN A 718 -8.36 -17.55 18.29
N PHE A 719 -8.43 -16.25 18.57
CA PHE A 719 -7.32 -15.45 19.09
C PHE A 719 -7.14 -15.60 20.60
N SER A 720 -8.10 -16.21 21.29
CA SER A 720 -8.09 -16.35 22.74
C SER A 720 -7.15 -17.45 23.24
N GLY A 721 -6.91 -17.48 24.54
CA GLY A 721 -6.18 -18.54 25.22
C GLY A 721 -7.05 -19.74 25.62
N GLN A 722 -8.35 -19.77 25.28
CA GLN A 722 -9.31 -20.80 25.65
C GLN A 722 -9.88 -21.47 24.39
N PRO A 723 -10.25 -22.76 24.44
CA PRO A 723 -10.95 -23.41 23.35
C PRO A 723 -12.35 -22.82 23.15
N PHE A 724 -12.83 -22.77 21.93
CA PHE A 724 -14.14 -22.27 21.56
C PHE A 724 -14.95 -23.34 20.81
N GLN A 725 -16.23 -23.48 21.15
CA GLN A 725 -17.14 -24.41 20.45
C GLN A 725 -17.93 -23.68 19.39
N SER A 726 -17.87 -24.14 18.14
CA SER A 726 -18.66 -23.61 17.04
C SER A 726 -19.04 -24.71 16.06
N ASP A 727 -20.31 -24.75 15.66
CA ASP A 727 -20.83 -25.65 14.62
C ASP A 727 -20.44 -27.14 14.85
N GLY A 728 -20.50 -27.60 16.10
CA GLY A 728 -20.17 -28.98 16.48
C GLY A 728 -18.68 -29.31 16.49
N ALA A 729 -17.80 -28.34 16.38
CA ALA A 729 -16.35 -28.52 16.41
C ALA A 729 -15.67 -27.61 17.43
N THR A 730 -14.54 -28.06 17.95
CA THR A 730 -13.70 -27.29 18.87
C THR A 730 -12.60 -26.55 18.13
N VAL A 731 -12.58 -25.23 18.20
CA VAL A 731 -11.47 -24.39 17.73
C VAL A 731 -10.50 -24.19 18.88
N LYS A 732 -9.30 -24.76 18.75
CA LYS A 732 -8.26 -24.70 19.81
C LYS A 732 -7.81 -23.25 20.07
N PRO A 733 -7.19 -22.97 21.23
CA PRO A 733 -6.55 -21.66 21.46
C PRO A 733 -5.51 -21.34 20.41
N ARG A 734 -5.44 -20.07 20.01
CA ARG A 734 -4.45 -19.56 19.04
C ARG A 734 -4.42 -20.37 17.72
N SER A 735 -5.60 -20.71 17.18
CA SER A 735 -5.71 -21.56 15.99
C SER A 735 -6.81 -21.11 15.05
N ILE A 736 -6.77 -21.66 13.84
CA ILE A 736 -7.91 -21.58 12.92
C ILE A 736 -8.53 -22.97 12.71
N LEU A 737 -9.80 -22.94 12.34
CA LEU A 737 -10.55 -24.07 11.79
C LEU A 737 -11.17 -23.61 10.47
N ALA A 738 -10.73 -24.18 9.36
CA ALA A 738 -11.35 -23.94 8.05
C ALA A 738 -12.19 -25.16 7.64
N LYS A 739 -13.43 -24.89 7.22
CA LYS A 739 -14.33 -25.88 6.61
C LYS A 739 -14.55 -25.45 5.16
N LEU A 740 -14.02 -26.22 4.22
CA LEU A 740 -14.06 -25.89 2.80
C LEU A 740 -15.28 -26.52 2.14
N SER A 741 -15.82 -25.90 1.10
CA SER A 741 -17.00 -26.37 0.36
C SER A 741 -16.82 -27.77 -0.26
N ASN A 742 -15.56 -28.17 -0.56
CA ASN A 742 -15.22 -29.53 -1.02
C ASN A 742 -15.22 -30.59 0.11
N GLY A 743 -15.62 -30.24 1.34
CA GLY A 743 -15.68 -31.13 2.49
C GLY A 743 -14.36 -31.25 3.29
N LYS A 744 -13.27 -30.61 2.83
CA LYS A 744 -11.99 -30.65 3.55
C LYS A 744 -12.05 -29.78 4.81
N ILE A 745 -11.53 -30.32 5.92
CA ILE A 745 -11.39 -29.59 7.19
C ILE A 745 -9.91 -29.40 7.46
N ILE A 746 -9.52 -28.17 7.76
CA ILE A 746 -8.13 -27.79 8.03
C ILE A 746 -8.04 -27.15 9.40
N HIS A 747 -7.17 -27.74 10.25
CA HIS A 747 -6.77 -27.17 11.53
C HIS A 747 -5.34 -26.66 11.41
N TRP A 748 -5.13 -25.45 11.88
CA TRP A 748 -3.79 -24.88 11.95
C TRP A 748 -3.65 -24.03 13.22
N GLN A 749 -2.49 -24.10 13.86
CA GLN A 749 -2.20 -23.39 15.10
C GLN A 749 -0.94 -22.55 14.93
N SER A 750 -0.96 -21.29 15.39
CA SER A 750 0.25 -20.47 15.42
C SER A 750 1.31 -21.10 16.32
N THR A 751 2.55 -21.10 15.87
CA THR A 751 3.70 -21.71 16.61
C THR A 751 4.19 -20.85 17.78
N LYS A 752 3.67 -19.63 17.91
CA LYS A 752 4.05 -18.68 18.97
C LYS A 752 2.85 -18.31 19.84
N PRO A 753 3.06 -18.17 21.15
CA PRO A 753 2.00 -17.77 22.08
C PRO A 753 1.49 -16.35 21.85
#